data_12731c5b77e1496e677f9694e72bed33
#
_entry.id   12731c5b77e1496e677f9694e72bed33
#
_cell.length_a   1.000
_cell.length_b   1.000
_cell.length_c   1.000
_cell.angle_alpha   90.00
_cell.angle_beta   90.00
_cell.angle_gamma   90.00
#
_symmetry.space_group_name_H-M   'P 1'
#
loop_
_entity.id
_entity.type
_entity.pdbx_description
1 polymer ?
#
loop_
_entity_poly.entity_id
_entity_poly.type
_entity_poly.pdbx_seq_one_letter_code
_entity_poly.pdbx_strand_id
1 'polypeptide(L)'
;MASLDEDLPPEARGWLDEVPAEDRRLFGLLDSVQDRLHDLTDPSVFPEIAYGRPAAAFTGREWRALGLWVQFRMLTWRVSPWRGSPLSAHLKQLAATVGRRRLAWPARELALLWRVAATPLVDGTTHEKMFAIPLTATRRLPTGEQAPYVAEMRRAAELLAASPGWAADSLTRRRLDDLLAVHIPEPPAVAAARLLRAADAFAVTMAEEYGERLGAPAIMPLLRHCATATTARPGDRWLATAADLLTRDAPALVRDVLTALARHRESAVDRSTPVYLHHDTAVLLRGLIWTCELIEAGWVVPVLGDVAVATGTGIGGSGPNSRSELLANAAVAVLAGHGGMAAVAQLARVRARVRRRSLLATVARALAAVGAREGLSPDQLLERTVPSFGLGPGGVRREPAGDHMIELALDEPGPALRFLDADGKVLRNAPKALRENHGDLLADLKTALKELRGTLATERARIEDALVLGREWTWAEAREHYLDHPVTSHLARRLIWQVDGRGAGLPEPRDGGWELVAADGARLRPADGATARLWHPLTATDEEVRAWRDHLMETAWRQPFKQAFREVYPLTPAERESGTFSRRFAGHVLRYGQAKALLDGRGWTGVSLGHWDAAGGSGRCEAVLRRGSLLAELPMWIPEEAWDDADHDRPAQVCVIGEVRFYRRRGEGWLERPLERVPELMFSETMRDIDLAVGVSSIGTDPAWTGPHREYWRESGFGELTESATTRRDALARLLPRLKIADRVELDGRFLRVRGELRTYKIHIGSAGVLMEPDDAHLRVVEVPAPAASVFLPFEEDGLLAAILSKAYLLADDIAITDESLTHQIWS
;
A
#
# COMPACT_ATOMS: atom_id res chain seq x y z
N MET A 1 -39.58 42.87 22.28
CA MET A 1 -38.13 42.69 22.02
C MET A 1 -37.36 43.38 23.15
N ALA A 2 -36.74 42.58 24.03
CA ALA A 2 -35.85 43.15 25.04
C ALA A 2 -34.64 43.80 24.34
N SER A 3 -34.32 45.02 24.70
CA SER A 3 -33.07 45.68 24.17
C SER A 3 -31.86 44.86 24.67
N LEU A 4 -30.76 44.89 23.94
CA LEU A 4 -29.53 44.23 24.37
C LEU A 4 -29.19 44.58 25.84
N ASP A 5 -29.54 45.77 26.26
CA ASP A 5 -29.27 46.32 27.59
C ASP A 5 -30.04 45.65 28.72
N GLU A 6 -31.30 45.22 28.46
CA GLU A 6 -32.14 44.53 29.45
C GLU A 6 -31.66 43.09 29.69
N ASP A 7 -31.09 42.47 28.71
CA ASP A 7 -30.63 41.08 28.75
C ASP A 7 -29.23 40.91 29.36
N LEU A 8 -28.46 41.98 29.49
CA LEU A 8 -27.06 41.89 29.99
C LEU A 8 -27.02 41.73 31.53
N PRO A 9 -26.03 40.97 32.05
CA PRO A 9 -25.70 40.97 33.47
C PRO A 9 -25.49 42.36 34.01
N PRO A 10 -25.86 42.66 35.27
CA PRO A 10 -25.73 44.02 35.83
C PRO A 10 -24.37 44.60 35.69
N GLU A 11 -23.34 43.80 35.82
CA GLU A 11 -21.92 44.19 35.67
C GLU A 11 -21.52 44.60 34.24
N ALA A 12 -22.23 44.07 33.23
CA ALA A 12 -21.93 44.30 31.82
C ALA A 12 -22.76 45.47 31.22
N ARG A 13 -23.83 45.91 31.88
CA ARG A 13 -24.71 47.00 31.36
C ARG A 13 -23.91 48.28 31.15
N GLY A 14 -23.10 48.70 32.12
CA GLY A 14 -22.27 49.87 32.00
C GLY A 14 -21.21 49.82 30.89
N TRP A 15 -20.89 48.59 30.39
CA TRP A 15 -19.93 48.47 29.31
C TRP A 15 -20.49 48.86 27.94
N LEU A 16 -21.79 48.81 27.76
CA LEU A 16 -22.44 49.33 26.57
C LEU A 16 -22.21 50.83 26.38
N ASP A 17 -22.10 51.58 27.46
CA ASP A 17 -21.81 53.02 27.43
C ASP A 17 -20.41 53.33 26.97
N GLU A 18 -19.49 52.38 27.06
CA GLU A 18 -18.14 52.50 26.51
C GLU A 18 -18.10 52.28 25.00
N VAL A 19 -19.15 51.65 24.38
CA VAL A 19 -19.23 51.49 22.94
C VAL A 19 -19.54 52.85 22.30
N PRO A 20 -18.80 53.29 21.25
CA PRO A 20 -19.04 54.56 20.59
C PRO A 20 -20.50 54.71 20.11
N ALA A 21 -21.10 55.92 20.27
CA ALA A 21 -22.51 56.15 19.92
C ALA A 21 -22.87 55.75 18.47
N GLU A 22 -21.94 55.93 17.55
CA GLU A 22 -22.12 55.51 16.14
C GLU A 22 -22.18 53.99 15.98
N ASP A 23 -21.41 53.21 16.78
CA ASP A 23 -21.42 51.74 16.76
C ASP A 23 -22.66 51.21 17.47
N ARG A 24 -23.19 51.92 18.50
CA ARG A 24 -24.49 51.60 19.11
C ARG A 24 -25.62 51.75 18.11
N ARG A 25 -25.57 52.66 17.14
CA ARG A 25 -26.55 52.72 16.03
C ARG A 25 -26.47 51.50 15.15
N LEU A 26 -25.24 50.99 14.87
CA LEU A 26 -25.06 49.74 14.12
C LEU A 26 -25.62 48.52 14.89
N PHE A 27 -25.48 48.50 16.21
CA PHE A 27 -26.12 47.52 17.09
C PHE A 27 -27.64 47.50 16.92
N GLY A 28 -28.28 48.69 16.90
CA GLY A 28 -29.70 48.84 16.66
C GLY A 28 -30.18 48.22 15.34
N LEU A 29 -29.38 48.33 14.28
CA LEU A 29 -29.66 47.66 13.00
C LEU A 29 -29.57 46.11 13.12
N LEU A 30 -28.55 45.58 13.81
CA LEU A 30 -28.38 44.16 14.05
C LEU A 30 -29.50 43.59 14.93
N ASP A 31 -29.89 44.32 15.99
CA ASP A 31 -30.99 43.95 16.88
C ASP A 31 -32.35 43.95 16.18
N SER A 32 -32.57 44.87 15.22
CA SER A 32 -33.86 44.94 14.48
C SER A 32 -34.14 43.72 13.63
N VAL A 33 -33.11 42.94 13.29
CA VAL A 33 -33.24 41.75 12.43
C VAL A 33 -32.74 40.47 13.10
N GLN A 34 -32.40 40.49 14.40
CA GLN A 34 -31.82 39.33 15.10
C GLN A 34 -32.70 38.09 15.06
N ASP A 35 -34.03 38.22 15.02
CA ASP A 35 -34.95 37.10 14.94
C ASP A 35 -34.75 36.28 13.64
N ARG A 36 -34.32 36.95 12.56
CA ARG A 36 -34.01 36.29 11.31
C ARG A 36 -32.77 35.39 11.39
N LEU A 37 -31.86 35.64 12.33
CA LEU A 37 -30.67 34.82 12.49
C LEU A 37 -31.02 33.38 12.83
N HIS A 38 -32.17 33.15 13.46
CA HIS A 38 -32.63 31.80 13.79
C HIS A 38 -32.93 30.95 12.54
N ASP A 39 -33.49 31.57 11.53
CA ASP A 39 -33.99 30.89 10.32
C ASP A 39 -32.96 30.75 9.20
N LEU A 40 -31.75 31.30 9.36
CA LEU A 40 -30.71 31.29 8.36
C LEU A 40 -30.01 29.94 8.29
N THR A 41 -29.92 29.35 7.12
CA THR A 41 -29.07 28.18 6.86
C THR A 41 -27.59 28.55 6.83
N ASP A 42 -27.25 29.76 6.40
CA ASP A 42 -25.90 30.33 6.43
C ASP A 42 -25.89 31.64 7.22
N PRO A 43 -25.39 31.64 8.46
CA PRO A 43 -25.32 32.84 9.28
C PRO A 43 -24.41 33.94 8.73
N SER A 44 -23.50 33.63 7.79
CA SER A 44 -22.61 34.62 7.21
C SER A 44 -23.31 35.75 6.44
N VAL A 45 -24.54 35.50 5.98
CA VAL A 45 -25.37 36.49 5.30
C VAL A 45 -26.13 37.43 6.27
N PHE A 46 -26.19 37.10 7.56
CA PHE A 46 -26.91 37.93 8.56
C PHE A 46 -26.48 39.40 8.57
N PRO A 47 -25.20 39.75 8.59
CA PRO A 47 -24.82 41.18 8.58
C PRO A 47 -25.18 41.87 7.26
N GLU A 48 -25.29 41.16 6.14
CA GLU A 48 -25.75 41.71 4.87
C GLU A 48 -27.21 42.10 4.93
N ILE A 49 -28.03 41.27 5.60
CA ILE A 49 -29.44 41.55 5.86
C ILE A 49 -29.58 42.77 6.77
N ALA A 50 -28.78 42.83 7.84
CA ALA A 50 -28.86 43.93 8.80
C ALA A 50 -28.41 45.30 8.23
N TYR A 51 -27.35 45.27 7.43
CA TYR A 51 -26.79 46.50 6.85
C TYR A 51 -27.31 46.80 5.44
N GLY A 52 -28.13 45.92 4.85
CA GLY A 52 -28.77 46.15 3.56
C GLY A 52 -27.83 46.14 2.36
N ARG A 53 -26.65 45.54 2.47
CA ARG A 53 -25.63 45.55 1.42
C ARG A 53 -24.66 44.34 1.56
N PRO A 54 -23.92 43.93 0.49
CA PRO A 54 -23.00 42.80 0.53
C PRO A 54 -21.84 43.00 1.52
N ALA A 55 -21.41 41.93 2.17
CA ALA A 55 -20.30 41.93 3.15
C ALA A 55 -18.95 42.45 2.59
N ALA A 56 -18.74 42.34 1.28
CA ALA A 56 -17.57 42.90 0.61
C ALA A 56 -17.50 44.46 0.68
N ALA A 57 -18.64 45.12 0.88
CA ALA A 57 -18.73 46.57 0.99
C ALA A 57 -18.63 47.09 2.43
N PHE A 58 -18.45 46.21 3.44
CA PHE A 58 -18.36 46.62 4.82
C PHE A 58 -17.02 47.26 5.14
N THR A 59 -17.07 48.35 5.91
CA THR A 59 -15.89 48.99 6.46
C THR A 59 -15.31 48.18 7.63
N GLY A 60 -14.06 48.45 7.96
CA GLY A 60 -13.44 47.83 9.15
C GLY A 60 -14.21 48.12 10.43
N ARG A 61 -14.84 49.33 10.53
CA ARG A 61 -15.69 49.74 11.65
C ARG A 61 -16.94 48.88 11.78
N GLU A 62 -17.65 48.61 10.69
CA GLU A 62 -18.85 47.77 10.70
C GLU A 62 -18.56 46.35 11.07
N TRP A 63 -17.42 45.82 10.63
CA TRP A 63 -16.95 44.50 11.08
C TRP A 63 -16.59 44.47 12.57
N ARG A 64 -16.02 45.54 13.13
CA ARG A 64 -15.75 45.65 14.57
C ARG A 64 -17.03 45.79 15.38
N ALA A 65 -17.97 46.62 14.91
CA ALA A 65 -19.29 46.78 15.54
C ALA A 65 -20.03 45.44 15.59
N LEU A 66 -20.04 44.68 14.46
CA LEU A 66 -20.57 43.32 14.44
C LEU A 66 -19.85 42.40 15.44
N GLY A 67 -18.54 42.46 15.54
CA GLY A 67 -17.75 41.69 16.49
C GLY A 67 -18.10 41.97 17.95
N LEU A 68 -18.22 43.25 18.32
CA LEU A 68 -18.67 43.66 19.65
C LEU A 68 -20.11 43.22 19.91
N TRP A 69 -21.01 43.45 18.98
CA TRP A 69 -22.39 43.03 19.10
C TRP A 69 -22.50 41.52 19.33
N VAL A 70 -21.83 40.71 18.53
CA VAL A 70 -21.81 39.25 18.70
C VAL A 70 -21.27 38.86 20.07
N GLN A 71 -20.22 39.54 20.56
CA GLN A 71 -19.61 39.28 21.85
C GLN A 71 -20.59 39.54 22.99
N PHE A 72 -21.31 40.67 22.95
CA PHE A 72 -22.32 41.02 23.92
C PHE A 72 -23.53 40.07 23.84
N ARG A 73 -23.99 39.74 22.65
CA ARG A 73 -25.09 38.74 22.46
C ARG A 73 -24.73 37.36 22.97
N MET A 74 -23.52 36.91 22.80
CA MET A 74 -23.03 35.66 23.40
C MET A 74 -23.05 35.73 24.94
N LEU A 75 -22.94 36.93 25.54
CA LEU A 75 -23.02 37.16 26.95
C LEU A 75 -24.47 37.10 27.47
N THR A 76 -25.44 37.68 26.74
CA THR A 76 -26.86 37.64 27.11
C THR A 76 -27.47 36.22 27.05
N TRP A 77 -26.83 35.33 26.37
CA TRP A 77 -27.27 33.95 26.23
C TRP A 77 -27.29 33.16 27.56
N ARG A 78 -26.82 33.71 28.63
CA ARG A 78 -26.85 33.15 29.99
C ARG A 78 -28.25 33.01 30.58
N VAL A 79 -29.15 33.92 30.21
CA VAL A 79 -30.46 34.06 30.85
C VAL A 79 -31.56 33.33 30.09
N SER A 80 -31.26 32.86 28.84
CA SER A 80 -32.26 32.27 27.99
C SER A 80 -32.29 30.73 28.09
N PRO A 81 -33.49 30.09 28.06
CA PRO A 81 -33.65 28.66 27.99
C PRO A 81 -33.14 27.99 26.70
N TRP A 82 -32.47 28.73 25.84
CA TRP A 82 -32.04 28.38 24.47
C TRP A 82 -30.65 27.72 24.40
N ARG A 83 -30.13 27.11 25.48
CA ARG A 83 -28.97 26.23 25.42
C ARG A 83 -29.21 25.15 24.39
N GLY A 84 -28.43 25.18 23.27
CA GLY A 84 -28.54 24.20 22.17
C GLY A 84 -29.36 24.66 20.98
N SER A 85 -29.90 25.90 20.98
CA SER A 85 -30.63 26.45 19.84
C SER A 85 -29.73 26.74 18.63
N PRO A 86 -30.27 26.75 17.40
CA PRO A 86 -29.57 27.16 16.20
C PRO A 86 -28.91 28.54 16.33
N LEU A 87 -29.54 29.47 17.03
CA LEU A 87 -29.02 30.82 17.30
C LEU A 87 -27.63 30.81 17.95
N SER A 88 -27.41 29.89 18.84
CA SER A 88 -26.13 29.67 19.52
C SER A 88 -25.02 29.29 18.55
N ALA A 89 -25.32 28.37 17.66
CA ALA A 89 -24.38 27.93 16.63
C ALA A 89 -24.07 29.09 15.67
N HIS A 90 -25.07 29.89 15.32
CA HIS A 90 -24.95 31.01 14.41
C HIS A 90 -24.08 32.13 14.99
N LEU A 91 -24.28 32.53 16.26
CA LEU A 91 -23.42 33.49 16.94
C LEU A 91 -21.96 33.04 17.01
N LYS A 92 -21.72 31.76 17.31
CA LYS A 92 -20.38 31.17 17.31
C LYS A 92 -19.72 31.22 15.92
N GLN A 93 -20.49 30.99 14.87
CA GLN A 93 -20.00 31.07 13.50
C GLN A 93 -19.69 32.50 13.08
N LEU A 94 -20.51 33.49 13.47
CA LEU A 94 -20.26 34.89 13.25
C LEU A 94 -19.00 35.38 14.01
N ALA A 95 -18.83 34.98 15.29
CA ALA A 95 -17.62 35.29 16.06
C ALA A 95 -16.36 34.73 15.35
N ALA A 96 -16.41 33.52 14.85
CA ALA A 96 -15.32 32.92 14.10
C ALA A 96 -15.06 33.67 12.77
N THR A 97 -16.11 34.12 12.09
CA THR A 97 -16.02 34.91 10.85
C THR A 97 -15.34 36.22 11.06
N VAL A 98 -15.73 36.96 12.09
CA VAL A 98 -15.07 38.24 12.45
C VAL A 98 -13.63 38.00 12.90
N GLY A 99 -13.39 37.00 13.74
CA GLY A 99 -12.05 36.64 14.24
C GLY A 99 -11.05 36.32 13.14
N ARG A 100 -11.47 35.75 12.03
CA ARG A 100 -10.59 35.46 10.87
C ARG A 100 -10.17 36.71 10.10
N ARG A 101 -10.92 37.81 10.20
CA ARG A 101 -10.59 39.05 9.48
C ARG A 101 -9.41 39.77 10.11
N ARG A 102 -8.62 40.43 9.27
CA ARG A 102 -7.52 41.29 9.72
C ARG A 102 -8.06 42.70 10.03
N LEU A 103 -8.65 42.85 11.19
CA LEU A 103 -9.17 44.12 11.67
C LEU A 103 -8.17 44.80 12.62
N ALA A 104 -7.95 46.09 12.45
CA ALA A 104 -7.23 46.92 13.42
C ALA A 104 -8.23 47.29 14.54
N TRP A 105 -8.03 46.72 15.74
CA TRP A 105 -8.85 46.97 16.92
C TRP A 105 -8.26 48.12 17.74
N PRO A 106 -8.98 49.20 18.00
CA PRO A 106 -8.58 50.23 18.98
C PRO A 106 -8.39 49.58 20.36
N ALA A 107 -7.40 50.04 21.13
CA ALA A 107 -7.08 49.45 22.44
C ALA A 107 -8.30 49.37 23.38
N ARG A 108 -9.15 50.38 23.37
CA ARG A 108 -10.37 50.39 24.16
C ARG A 108 -11.39 49.35 23.76
N GLU A 109 -11.60 49.15 22.46
CA GLU A 109 -12.51 48.10 21.95
C GLU A 109 -11.97 46.71 22.25
N LEU A 110 -10.67 46.51 22.13
CA LEU A 110 -10.02 45.25 22.43
C LEU A 110 -10.06 44.89 23.93
N ALA A 111 -9.86 45.88 24.79
CA ALA A 111 -10.03 45.71 26.24
C ALA A 111 -11.47 45.35 26.61
N LEU A 112 -12.44 45.97 25.94
CA LEU A 112 -13.85 45.67 26.13
C LEU A 112 -14.17 44.21 25.68
N LEU A 113 -13.66 43.78 24.52
CA LEU A 113 -13.80 42.39 24.06
C LEU A 113 -13.24 41.37 25.07
N TRP A 114 -12.07 41.66 25.66
CA TRP A 114 -11.47 40.81 26.69
C TRP A 114 -12.30 40.78 27.97
N ARG A 115 -12.77 41.91 28.46
CA ARG A 115 -13.63 41.98 29.67
C ARG A 115 -14.91 41.16 29.46
N VAL A 116 -15.60 41.35 28.33
CA VAL A 116 -16.80 40.58 27.99
C VAL A 116 -16.49 39.06 27.89
N ALA A 117 -15.40 38.67 27.24
CA ALA A 117 -15.01 37.30 27.09
C ALA A 117 -14.61 36.64 28.42
N ALA A 118 -13.90 37.37 29.29
CA ALA A 118 -13.42 36.88 30.57
C ALA A 118 -14.48 36.92 31.69
N THR A 119 -15.75 37.21 31.34
CA THR A 119 -16.86 37.16 32.29
C THR A 119 -17.42 35.73 32.34
N PRO A 120 -17.52 35.08 33.53
CA PRO A 120 -18.04 33.73 33.65
C PRO A 120 -19.51 33.62 33.28
N LEU A 121 -20.01 32.48 32.79
CA LEU A 121 -21.41 32.19 32.63
C LEU A 121 -22.09 31.98 34.01
N VAL A 122 -23.42 31.96 34.07
CA VAL A 122 -24.18 31.84 35.35
C VAL A 122 -23.78 30.60 36.14
N ASP A 123 -23.37 29.56 35.45
CA ASP A 123 -22.83 28.31 36.04
C ASP A 123 -21.32 28.32 36.36
N GLY A 124 -20.70 29.50 36.28
CA GLY A 124 -19.27 29.66 36.50
C GLY A 124 -18.38 29.19 35.34
N THR A 125 -18.93 28.69 34.25
CA THR A 125 -18.22 28.18 33.06
C THR A 125 -18.05 29.26 32.00
N THR A 126 -17.34 28.92 30.89
CA THR A 126 -17.25 29.76 29.69
C THR A 126 -17.32 28.90 28.43
N HIS A 127 -17.41 29.56 27.28
CA HIS A 127 -17.39 28.87 25.99
C HIS A 127 -16.19 29.37 25.17
N GLU A 128 -15.40 28.46 24.61
CA GLU A 128 -14.17 28.79 23.88
C GLU A 128 -14.35 29.81 22.76
N LYS A 129 -15.50 29.88 22.10
CA LYS A 129 -15.76 30.83 21.00
C LYS A 129 -15.91 32.28 21.50
N MET A 130 -16.13 32.52 22.82
CA MET A 130 -16.08 33.84 23.40
C MET A 130 -14.71 34.49 23.18
N PHE A 131 -13.65 33.71 23.10
CA PHE A 131 -12.28 34.20 22.94
C PHE A 131 -11.84 34.32 21.48
N ALA A 132 -12.66 33.91 20.50
CA ALA A 132 -12.25 33.84 19.09
C ALA A 132 -11.77 35.21 18.55
N ILE A 133 -12.45 36.30 18.89
CA ILE A 133 -12.15 37.64 18.42
C ILE A 133 -10.98 38.25 19.22
N PRO A 134 -11.06 38.40 20.59
CA PRO A 134 -10.00 39.05 21.35
C PRO A 134 -8.67 38.31 21.26
N LEU A 135 -8.68 37.00 21.31
CA LEU A 135 -7.47 36.16 21.18
C LEU A 135 -6.76 36.36 19.83
N THR A 136 -7.51 36.34 18.74
CA THR A 136 -6.94 36.53 17.40
C THR A 136 -6.45 37.96 17.18
N ALA A 137 -7.14 38.92 17.72
CA ALA A 137 -6.75 40.32 17.65
C ALA A 137 -5.44 40.59 18.44
N THR A 138 -5.37 40.10 19.68
CA THR A 138 -4.21 40.27 20.55
C THR A 138 -2.94 39.57 20.01
N ARG A 139 -3.08 38.36 19.45
CA ARG A 139 -1.96 37.66 18.82
C ARG A 139 -1.31 38.40 17.65
N ARG A 140 -2.02 39.36 17.05
CA ARG A 140 -1.50 40.15 15.92
C ARG A 140 -0.79 41.43 16.38
N LEU A 141 -0.90 41.78 17.65
CA LEU A 141 -0.22 42.94 18.22
C LEU A 141 1.25 42.60 18.50
N PRO A 142 2.16 43.59 18.41
CA PRO A 142 3.51 43.46 18.96
C PRO A 142 3.47 43.08 20.44
N THR A 143 4.46 42.30 20.91
CA THR A 143 4.49 41.79 22.30
C THR A 143 4.32 42.88 23.34
N GLY A 144 4.96 44.06 23.15
CA GLY A 144 4.82 45.20 24.08
C GLY A 144 3.39 45.75 24.18
N GLU A 145 2.60 45.65 23.10
CA GLU A 145 1.20 46.11 23.08
C GLU A 145 0.21 45.10 23.65
N GLN A 146 0.66 43.90 23.90
CA GLN A 146 -0.18 42.79 24.49
C GLN A 146 -0.25 42.93 26.03
N ALA A 147 0.74 43.55 26.66
CA ALA A 147 0.88 43.65 28.12
C ALA A 147 -0.38 44.16 28.86
N PRO A 148 -1.13 45.15 28.34
CA PRO A 148 -2.36 45.66 29.02
C PRO A 148 -3.46 44.62 29.17
N TYR A 149 -3.44 43.51 28.38
CA TYR A 149 -4.50 42.47 28.36
C TYR A 149 -4.13 41.22 29.15
N VAL A 150 -2.94 41.18 29.79
CA VAL A 150 -2.45 39.96 30.49
C VAL A 150 -3.34 39.57 31.65
N ALA A 151 -3.91 40.54 32.39
CA ALA A 151 -4.81 40.24 33.50
C ALA A 151 -6.10 39.53 33.05
N GLU A 152 -6.73 40.00 31.98
CA GLU A 152 -7.92 39.40 31.37
C GLU A 152 -7.60 38.09 30.71
N MET A 153 -6.47 37.94 30.05
CA MET A 153 -6.00 36.68 29.47
C MET A 153 -5.81 35.61 30.54
N ARG A 154 -5.26 35.99 31.72
CA ARG A 154 -5.10 35.07 32.85
C ARG A 154 -6.46 34.62 33.39
N ARG A 155 -7.37 35.57 33.62
CA ARG A 155 -8.74 35.26 34.06
C ARG A 155 -9.46 34.36 33.04
N ALA A 156 -9.30 34.62 31.75
CA ALA A 156 -9.84 33.78 30.71
C ALA A 156 -9.26 32.35 30.76
N ALA A 157 -7.96 32.19 31.03
CA ALA A 157 -7.31 30.90 31.17
C ALA A 157 -7.83 30.13 32.40
N GLU A 158 -8.05 30.82 33.52
CA GLU A 158 -8.63 30.24 34.74
C GLU A 158 -10.07 29.74 34.49
N LEU A 159 -10.90 30.56 33.82
CA LEU A 159 -12.25 30.21 33.46
C LEU A 159 -12.31 28.98 32.51
N LEU A 160 -11.45 28.93 31.52
CA LEU A 160 -11.36 27.77 30.63
C LEU A 160 -10.91 26.53 31.38
N ALA A 161 -9.99 26.64 32.34
CA ALA A 161 -9.54 25.53 33.17
C ALA A 161 -10.64 24.98 34.09
N ALA A 162 -11.51 25.85 34.61
CA ALA A 162 -12.65 25.50 35.45
C ALA A 162 -13.85 24.92 34.65
N SER A 163 -13.81 25.04 33.33
CA SER A 163 -14.90 24.60 32.44
C SER A 163 -14.80 23.09 32.16
N PRO A 164 -15.86 22.43 31.59
CA PRO A 164 -15.81 21.00 31.23
C PRO A 164 -14.58 20.64 30.40
N GLY A 165 -14.05 19.44 30.53
CA GLY A 165 -12.75 18.98 30.02
C GLY A 165 -12.46 19.31 28.55
N TRP A 166 -13.50 19.32 27.69
CA TRP A 166 -13.34 19.72 26.27
C TRP A 166 -12.96 21.20 26.09
N ALA A 167 -13.31 22.08 27.04
CA ALA A 167 -12.94 23.50 27.01
C ALA A 167 -11.52 23.70 27.58
N ALA A 168 -11.16 22.96 28.59
CA ALA A 168 -9.84 22.98 29.22
C ALA A 168 -8.73 22.61 28.23
N ASP A 169 -8.99 21.67 27.31
CA ASP A 169 -8.02 21.22 26.30
C ASP A 169 -8.23 21.84 24.91
N SER A 170 -9.04 22.86 24.81
CA SER A 170 -9.36 23.47 23.53
C SER A 170 -8.18 24.18 22.87
N LEU A 171 -8.21 24.31 21.53
CA LEU A 171 -7.23 25.09 20.77
C LEU A 171 -7.21 26.56 21.22
N THR A 172 -8.33 27.07 21.71
CA THR A 172 -8.46 28.42 22.27
C THR A 172 -7.65 28.53 23.54
N ARG A 173 -7.74 27.58 24.45
CA ARG A 173 -6.95 27.56 25.67
C ARG A 173 -5.45 27.54 25.35
N ARG A 174 -5.04 26.75 24.44
CA ARG A 174 -3.63 26.64 24.03
C ARG A 174 -3.06 27.96 23.50
N ARG A 175 -3.80 28.59 22.61
CA ARG A 175 -3.40 29.89 22.05
C ARG A 175 -3.31 30.97 23.12
N LEU A 176 -4.15 30.88 24.14
CA LEU A 176 -4.13 31.78 25.29
C LEU A 176 -2.92 31.51 26.18
N ASP A 177 -2.64 30.26 26.47
CA ASP A 177 -1.47 29.87 27.24
C ASP A 177 -0.16 30.25 26.53
N ASP A 178 -0.11 30.16 25.21
CA ASP A 178 1.05 30.59 24.41
C ASP A 178 1.27 32.10 24.49
N LEU A 179 0.19 32.89 24.48
CA LEU A 179 0.28 34.33 24.68
C LEU A 179 0.75 34.67 26.10
N LEU A 180 0.19 34.00 27.10
CA LEU A 180 0.56 34.25 28.50
C LEU A 180 2.01 33.88 28.78
N ALA A 181 2.53 32.82 28.21
CA ALA A 181 3.89 32.35 28.38
C ALA A 181 4.95 33.37 27.89
N VAL A 182 4.58 34.27 26.99
CA VAL A 182 5.48 35.37 26.56
C VAL A 182 5.65 36.42 27.66
N HIS A 183 4.63 36.58 28.50
CA HIS A 183 4.59 37.64 29.55
C HIS A 183 4.85 37.08 30.96
N ILE A 184 4.65 35.77 31.16
CA ILE A 184 4.79 35.12 32.47
C ILE A 184 5.81 33.99 32.35
N PRO A 185 7.04 34.14 32.85
CA PRO A 185 8.04 33.08 32.87
C PRO A 185 7.53 31.83 33.64
N GLU A 186 7.70 30.68 33.05
CA GLU A 186 7.37 29.41 33.70
C GLU A 186 8.59 28.45 33.70
N PRO A 187 8.68 27.47 34.64
CA PRO A 187 9.73 26.47 34.62
C PRO A 187 9.74 25.66 33.32
N PRO A 188 10.93 25.25 32.82
CA PRO A 188 11.05 24.52 31.54
C PRO A 188 10.19 23.26 31.46
N ALA A 189 10.14 22.46 32.50
CA ALA A 189 9.33 21.24 32.54
C ALA A 189 7.82 21.53 32.45
N VAL A 190 7.35 22.62 33.08
CA VAL A 190 5.95 23.07 33.00
C VAL A 190 5.63 23.57 31.59
N ALA A 191 6.54 24.31 30.97
CA ALA A 191 6.41 24.75 29.58
C ALA A 191 6.33 23.57 28.60
N ALA A 192 7.17 22.55 28.79
CA ALA A 192 7.15 21.32 28.00
C ALA A 192 5.86 20.54 28.20
N ALA A 193 5.45 20.31 29.44
CA ALA A 193 4.21 19.60 29.77
C ALA A 193 2.98 20.30 29.20
N ARG A 194 2.97 21.64 29.22
CA ARG A 194 1.91 22.44 28.61
C ARG A 194 1.89 22.31 27.07
N LEU A 195 3.03 22.27 26.42
CA LEU A 195 3.14 22.11 24.97
C LEU A 195 2.71 20.71 24.52
N LEU A 196 3.17 19.68 25.24
CA LEU A 196 2.88 18.28 24.94
C LEU A 196 1.46 17.87 25.38
N ARG A 197 0.95 18.50 26.44
CA ARG A 197 -0.37 18.21 27.03
C ARG A 197 -0.63 16.73 27.22
N ALA A 198 -0.58 16.17 28.32
CA ALA A 198 -0.87 14.77 28.67
C ALA A 198 -2.14 14.15 27.97
N ALA A 199 -2.41 14.55 26.72
CA ALA A 199 -3.58 14.19 25.91
C ALA A 199 -3.49 12.79 25.29
N ASP A 200 -2.28 12.25 25.22
CA ASP A 200 -2.00 10.86 24.79
C ASP A 200 -0.82 10.31 25.58
N ALA A 201 -0.68 8.98 25.57
CA ALA A 201 0.36 8.30 26.33
C ALA A 201 1.78 8.63 25.85
N PHE A 202 1.95 8.93 24.55
CA PHE A 202 3.26 9.34 24.03
C PHE A 202 3.67 10.70 24.59
N ALA A 203 2.75 11.65 24.63
CA ALA A 203 3.01 12.99 25.19
C ALA A 203 3.36 12.92 26.69
N VAL A 204 2.69 12.05 27.45
CA VAL A 204 3.01 11.81 28.87
C VAL A 204 4.43 11.26 28.99
N THR A 205 4.77 10.21 28.27
CA THR A 205 6.12 9.61 28.29
C THR A 205 7.18 10.63 27.88
N MET A 206 6.91 11.47 26.85
CA MET A 206 7.85 12.50 26.43
C MET A 206 8.06 13.59 27.51
N ALA A 207 6.99 13.95 28.21
CA ALA A 207 7.10 14.93 29.31
C ALA A 207 7.89 14.36 30.50
N GLU A 208 7.71 13.09 30.83
CA GLU A 208 8.42 12.42 31.93
C GLU A 208 9.89 12.16 31.59
N GLU A 209 10.20 11.62 30.42
CA GLU A 209 11.56 11.23 30.06
C GLU A 209 12.43 12.39 29.57
N TYR A 210 11.83 13.36 28.84
CA TYR A 210 12.57 14.43 28.17
C TYR A 210 12.12 15.85 28.57
N GLY A 211 11.23 16.00 29.56
CA GLY A 211 10.57 17.25 29.88
C GLY A 211 11.53 18.40 30.15
N GLU A 212 12.62 18.21 30.88
CA GLU A 212 13.63 19.24 31.13
C GLU A 212 14.35 19.65 29.83
N ARG A 213 14.71 18.69 28.98
CA ARG A 213 15.39 18.95 27.70
C ARG A 213 14.45 19.65 26.70
N LEU A 214 13.19 19.21 26.64
CA LEU A 214 12.16 19.79 25.78
C LEU A 214 11.80 21.23 26.23
N GLY A 215 11.75 21.47 27.54
CA GLY A 215 11.45 22.77 28.13
C GLY A 215 12.62 23.75 28.15
N ALA A 216 13.83 23.30 27.82
CA ALA A 216 15.02 24.16 27.83
C ALA A 216 14.79 25.44 27.01
N PRO A 217 15.20 26.63 27.53
CA PRO A 217 15.00 27.90 26.85
C PRO A 217 15.54 27.95 25.41
N ALA A 218 16.61 27.21 25.15
CA ALA A 218 17.21 27.10 23.82
C ALA A 218 16.41 26.21 22.85
N ILE A 219 15.58 25.29 23.34
CA ILE A 219 14.82 24.30 22.54
C ILE A 219 13.37 24.73 22.38
N MET A 220 12.78 25.33 23.40
CA MET A 220 11.37 25.70 23.43
C MET A 220 10.90 26.55 22.23
N PRO A 221 11.67 27.54 21.73
CA PRO A 221 11.30 28.29 20.54
C PRO A 221 11.12 27.40 19.30
N LEU A 222 12.02 26.42 19.11
CA LEU A 222 11.91 25.45 18.02
C LEU A 222 10.66 24.59 18.15
N LEU A 223 10.37 24.06 19.35
CA LEU A 223 9.18 23.23 19.57
C LEU A 223 7.88 24.02 19.35
N ARG A 224 7.81 25.26 19.80
CA ARG A 224 6.67 26.14 19.51
C ARG A 224 6.50 26.38 18.02
N HIS A 225 7.60 26.53 17.29
CA HIS A 225 7.57 26.65 15.83
C HIS A 225 7.10 25.33 15.20
N CYS A 226 7.59 24.17 15.64
CA CYS A 226 7.14 22.84 15.18
C CYS A 226 5.63 22.65 15.39
N ALA A 227 5.06 23.14 16.50
CA ALA A 227 3.62 23.08 16.75
C ALA A 227 2.78 23.92 15.76
N THR A 228 3.38 24.74 14.91
CA THR A 228 2.70 25.46 13.82
C THR A 228 2.63 24.70 12.49
N ALA A 229 3.15 23.49 12.44
CA ALA A 229 3.23 22.67 11.24
C ALA A 229 1.84 22.14 10.82
N THR A 230 0.96 22.99 10.29
CA THR A 230 -0.44 22.64 9.94
C THR A 230 -0.67 22.31 8.46
N THR A 231 0.29 22.62 7.57
CA THR A 231 0.21 22.37 6.13
C THR A 231 0.67 20.95 5.76
N ALA A 232 0.51 20.54 4.51
CA ALA A 232 0.95 19.21 4.04
C ALA A 232 2.48 19.11 3.88
N ARG A 233 3.16 20.24 3.62
CA ARG A 233 4.63 20.35 3.46
C ARG A 233 5.10 21.64 4.09
N PRO A 234 6.36 21.72 4.57
CA PRO A 234 6.92 22.96 5.03
C PRO A 234 7.08 23.93 3.84
N GLY A 235 6.80 25.20 4.09
CA GLY A 235 7.16 26.25 3.14
C GLY A 235 8.57 26.77 3.43
N ASP A 236 9.22 27.42 2.44
CA ASP A 236 10.58 27.94 2.59
C ASP A 236 10.75 28.87 3.78
N ARG A 237 9.73 29.72 4.04
CA ARG A 237 9.73 30.60 5.20
C ARG A 237 9.67 29.85 6.53
N TRP A 238 8.93 28.73 6.56
CA TRP A 238 8.86 27.89 7.77
C TRP A 238 10.20 27.23 8.04
N LEU A 239 10.85 26.68 6.99
CA LEU A 239 12.18 26.07 7.10
C LEU A 239 13.26 27.09 7.48
N ALA A 240 13.24 28.29 6.91
CA ALA A 240 14.17 29.36 7.28
C ALA A 240 14.06 29.71 8.78
N THR A 241 12.82 29.86 9.28
CA THR A 241 12.61 30.12 10.71
C THR A 241 13.07 28.93 11.57
N ALA A 242 12.82 27.70 11.14
CA ALA A 242 13.29 26.50 11.84
C ALA A 242 14.83 26.43 11.88
N ALA A 243 15.49 26.79 10.79
CA ALA A 243 16.96 26.85 10.72
C ALA A 243 17.55 27.86 11.74
N ASP A 244 16.95 29.04 11.84
CA ASP A 244 17.37 30.07 12.82
C ASP A 244 17.19 29.59 14.28
N LEU A 245 16.22 28.71 14.52
CA LEU A 245 15.90 28.17 15.84
C LEU A 245 16.59 26.84 16.15
N LEU A 246 17.25 26.21 15.17
CA LEU A 246 17.93 24.92 15.32
C LEU A 246 19.26 25.09 16.09
N THR A 247 19.22 24.91 17.38
CA THR A 247 20.43 24.97 18.23
C THR A 247 21.28 23.70 18.10
N ARG A 248 22.54 23.75 18.60
CA ARG A 248 23.49 22.65 18.55
C ARG A 248 22.96 21.35 19.18
N ASP A 249 22.18 21.45 20.24
CA ASP A 249 21.68 20.31 21.01
C ASP A 249 20.33 19.78 20.47
N ALA A 250 19.65 20.53 19.62
CA ALA A 250 18.36 20.17 19.06
C ALA A 250 18.39 18.85 18.24
N PRO A 251 19.39 18.59 17.35
CA PRO A 251 19.40 17.36 16.55
C PRO A 251 19.40 16.09 17.38
N ALA A 252 20.12 16.07 18.51
CA ALA A 252 20.14 14.90 19.41
C ALA A 252 18.78 14.63 20.05
N LEU A 253 18.10 15.70 20.50
CA LEU A 253 16.76 15.60 21.05
C LEU A 253 15.73 15.18 19.99
N VAL A 254 15.79 15.73 18.78
CA VAL A 254 14.92 15.35 17.65
C VAL A 254 15.09 13.86 17.36
N ARG A 255 16.33 13.36 17.29
CA ARG A 255 16.61 11.93 17.10
C ARG A 255 15.95 11.09 18.18
N ASP A 256 16.14 11.45 19.46
CA ASP A 256 15.65 10.67 20.61
C ASP A 256 14.11 10.61 20.58
N VAL A 257 13.44 11.74 20.38
CA VAL A 257 11.98 11.81 20.27
C VAL A 257 11.43 11.01 19.08
N LEU A 258 12.04 11.14 17.90
CA LEU A 258 11.58 10.41 16.72
C LEU A 258 11.87 8.90 16.83
N THR A 259 12.96 8.51 17.52
CA THR A 259 13.25 7.10 17.81
C THR A 259 12.21 6.52 18.78
N ALA A 260 11.80 7.28 19.80
CA ALA A 260 10.73 6.90 20.70
C ALA A 260 9.39 6.77 19.93
N LEU A 261 9.07 7.71 19.04
CA LEU A 261 7.89 7.65 18.20
C LEU A 261 7.84 6.39 17.33
N ALA A 262 8.96 5.98 16.74
CA ALA A 262 9.04 4.76 15.95
C ALA A 262 8.72 3.49 16.75
N ARG A 263 8.93 3.51 18.06
CA ARG A 263 8.63 2.40 18.98
C ARG A 263 7.25 2.48 19.61
N HIS A 264 6.62 3.67 19.57
CA HIS A 264 5.32 3.89 20.18
C HIS A 264 4.22 3.03 19.55
N ARG A 265 3.28 2.57 20.38
CA ARG A 265 2.10 1.79 20.00
C ARG A 265 0.86 2.45 20.59
N GLU A 266 -0.31 1.99 20.16
CA GLU A 266 -1.58 2.46 20.67
C GLU A 266 -1.71 2.16 22.16
N SER A 267 -2.14 3.16 22.93
CA SER A 267 -2.41 3.02 24.36
C SER A 267 -3.63 3.83 24.76
N ALA A 268 -4.33 3.36 25.78
CA ALA A 268 -5.41 4.11 26.39
C ALA A 268 -4.87 5.00 27.48
N VAL A 269 -5.19 6.29 27.42
CA VAL A 269 -5.06 7.21 28.53
C VAL A 269 -6.42 7.21 29.21
N ASP A 270 -6.51 6.71 30.45
CA ASP A 270 -7.73 6.75 31.27
C ASP A 270 -8.94 5.95 30.71
N ARG A 271 -8.85 4.62 30.58
CA ARG A 271 -9.93 3.67 30.23
C ARG A 271 -10.80 4.00 29.00
N SER A 272 -10.38 4.97 28.18
CA SER A 272 -11.04 5.35 26.94
C SER A 272 -10.56 4.48 25.77
N THR A 273 -11.12 4.74 24.59
CA THR A 273 -10.67 4.09 23.35
C THR A 273 -9.18 4.32 23.13
N PRO A 274 -8.39 3.29 22.79
CA PRO A 274 -6.98 3.46 22.50
C PRO A 274 -6.75 4.48 21.40
N VAL A 275 -5.92 5.47 21.65
CA VAL A 275 -5.51 6.51 20.70
C VAL A 275 -4.02 6.37 20.44
N TYR A 276 -3.61 6.51 19.18
CA TYR A 276 -2.20 6.48 18.84
C TYR A 276 -1.53 7.78 19.25
N LEU A 277 -2.04 8.92 18.76
CA LEU A 277 -1.56 10.26 19.10
C LEU A 277 -2.72 11.26 19.04
N HIS A 278 -2.71 12.21 19.95
CA HIS A 278 -3.57 13.39 19.84
C HIS A 278 -3.16 14.27 18.66
N HIS A 279 -4.11 15.02 18.09
CA HIS A 279 -3.86 15.86 16.92
C HIS A 279 -2.68 16.83 17.10
N ASP A 280 -2.57 17.44 18.26
CA ASP A 280 -1.53 18.46 18.50
C ASP A 280 -0.15 17.84 18.68
N THR A 281 -0.08 16.69 19.37
CA THR A 281 1.14 15.90 19.46
C THR A 281 1.60 15.50 18.06
N ALA A 282 0.67 15.05 17.21
CA ALA A 282 0.99 14.73 15.83
C ALA A 282 1.45 15.94 15.01
N VAL A 283 0.87 17.14 15.22
CA VAL A 283 1.32 18.38 14.56
C VAL A 283 2.72 18.79 15.01
N LEU A 284 2.99 18.72 16.31
CA LEU A 284 4.33 18.99 16.86
C LEU A 284 5.38 18.05 16.27
N LEU A 285 5.08 16.75 16.29
CA LEU A 285 5.97 15.71 15.76
C LEU A 285 6.20 15.85 14.25
N ARG A 286 5.18 16.29 13.49
CA ARG A 286 5.34 16.64 12.08
C ARG A 286 6.35 17.78 11.89
N GLY A 287 6.28 18.80 12.73
CA GLY A 287 7.28 19.86 12.73
C GLY A 287 8.69 19.35 13.01
N LEU A 288 8.86 18.44 13.99
CA LEU A 288 10.15 17.79 14.26
C LEU A 288 10.64 16.95 13.08
N ILE A 289 9.74 16.24 12.38
CA ILE A 289 10.08 15.51 11.16
C ILE A 289 10.58 16.49 10.08
N TRP A 290 9.91 17.63 9.90
CA TRP A 290 10.32 18.63 8.91
C TRP A 290 11.67 19.29 9.23
N THR A 291 12.00 19.48 10.52
CA THR A 291 13.34 19.99 10.89
C THR A 291 14.46 19.04 10.47
N CYS A 292 14.16 17.77 10.24
CA CYS A 292 15.14 16.81 9.71
C CYS A 292 15.63 17.16 8.30
N GLU A 293 14.92 17.98 7.52
CA GLU A 293 15.43 18.52 6.24
C GLU A 293 16.67 19.40 6.42
N LEU A 294 16.86 19.96 7.63
CA LEU A 294 17.95 20.86 7.98
C LEU A 294 19.10 20.14 8.71
N ILE A 295 18.97 18.85 8.98
CA ILE A 295 19.93 18.10 9.77
C ILE A 295 20.73 17.14 8.87
N GLU A 296 21.99 17.44 8.66
CA GLU A 296 22.91 16.58 7.92
C GLU A 296 23.60 15.58 8.88
N ALA A 297 22.91 14.50 9.21
CA ALA A 297 23.43 13.47 10.10
C ALA A 297 23.01 12.06 9.64
N GLY A 298 23.90 11.09 9.75
CA GLY A 298 23.68 9.72 9.26
C GLY A 298 22.49 8.99 9.90
N TRP A 299 22.00 9.42 11.07
CA TRP A 299 20.84 8.85 11.73
C TRP A 299 19.49 9.28 11.11
N VAL A 300 19.45 10.40 10.38
CA VAL A 300 18.19 11.01 9.89
C VAL A 300 17.41 10.06 9.00
N VAL A 301 18.03 9.56 7.96
CA VAL A 301 17.38 8.68 6.97
C VAL A 301 16.88 7.37 7.58
N PRO A 302 17.66 6.62 8.41
CA PRO A 302 17.16 5.43 9.09
C PRO A 302 15.97 5.71 10.03
N VAL A 303 16.07 6.73 10.88
CA VAL A 303 15.02 7.06 11.86
C VAL A 303 13.73 7.50 11.17
N LEU A 304 13.82 8.32 10.11
CA LEU A 304 12.64 8.70 9.32
C LEU A 304 12.00 7.49 8.63
N GLY A 305 12.80 6.54 8.18
CA GLY A 305 12.30 5.26 7.66
C GLY A 305 11.52 4.48 8.71
N ASP A 306 12.04 4.39 9.95
CA ASP A 306 11.36 3.73 11.06
C ASP A 306 10.05 4.45 11.44
N VAL A 307 10.08 5.78 11.52
CA VAL A 307 8.89 6.59 11.76
C VAL A 307 7.84 6.39 10.66
N ALA A 308 8.24 6.43 9.39
CA ALA A 308 7.33 6.24 8.27
C ALA A 308 6.66 4.86 8.28
N VAL A 309 7.41 3.80 8.63
CA VAL A 309 6.87 2.44 8.79
C VAL A 309 5.93 2.38 10.00
N ALA A 310 6.35 2.85 11.16
CA ALA A 310 5.57 2.78 12.40
C ALA A 310 4.22 3.52 12.27
N THR A 311 4.25 4.74 11.70
CA THR A 311 3.07 5.59 11.56
C THR A 311 2.22 5.24 10.33
N GLY A 312 2.84 4.68 9.29
CA GLY A 312 2.19 4.29 8.04
C GLY A 312 1.50 2.93 8.08
N THR A 313 1.82 2.08 9.05
CA THR A 313 1.13 0.80 9.28
C THR A 313 -0.10 0.98 10.16
N GLY A 314 -1.12 0.14 9.98
CA GLY A 314 -2.34 0.17 10.77
C GLY A 314 -2.20 -0.47 12.15
N ILE A 315 -3.22 -0.31 12.98
CA ILE A 315 -3.35 -0.97 14.29
C ILE A 315 -3.28 -2.48 14.07
N GLY A 316 -2.48 -3.17 14.86
CA GLY A 316 -2.23 -4.60 14.70
C GLY A 316 -1.35 -4.98 13.51
N GLY A 317 -0.79 -4.02 12.77
CA GLY A 317 0.25 -4.23 11.74
C GLY A 317 -0.23 -4.77 10.38
N SER A 318 -1.50 -5.13 10.21
CA SER A 318 -2.00 -5.80 8.99
C SER A 318 -3.21 -5.11 8.31
N GLY A 319 -3.79 -4.09 8.92
CA GLY A 319 -4.97 -3.39 8.38
C GLY A 319 -4.63 -2.42 7.22
N PRO A 320 -5.63 -2.07 6.39
CA PRO A 320 -5.47 -1.10 5.31
C PRO A 320 -5.34 0.35 5.79
N ASN A 321 -5.45 0.57 7.09
CA ASN A 321 -5.35 1.88 7.74
C ASN A 321 -3.91 2.17 8.16
N SER A 322 -3.61 3.44 8.41
CA SER A 322 -2.36 3.91 8.99
C SER A 322 -2.61 4.48 10.39
N ARG A 323 -1.66 4.32 11.32
CA ARG A 323 -1.73 4.93 12.66
C ARG A 323 -1.77 6.46 12.58
N SER A 324 -0.92 7.03 11.73
CA SER A 324 -0.90 8.47 11.46
C SER A 324 -0.42 8.73 10.03
N GLU A 325 -1.36 8.88 9.10
CA GLU A 325 -1.05 9.23 7.72
C GLU A 325 -0.34 10.58 7.62
N LEU A 326 -0.64 11.50 8.54
CA LEU A 326 -0.02 12.80 8.64
C LEU A 326 1.50 12.72 8.85
N LEU A 327 1.94 11.90 9.81
CA LEU A 327 3.36 11.72 10.12
C LEU A 327 4.08 10.86 9.08
N ALA A 328 3.43 9.81 8.59
CA ALA A 328 3.98 8.97 7.54
C ALA A 328 4.26 9.76 6.26
N ASN A 329 3.31 10.59 5.81
CA ASN A 329 3.51 11.45 4.65
C ASN A 329 4.62 12.49 4.86
N ALA A 330 4.72 13.06 6.06
CA ALA A 330 5.80 14.01 6.39
C ALA A 330 7.18 13.33 6.32
N ALA A 331 7.32 12.15 6.93
CA ALA A 331 8.57 11.39 6.90
C ALA A 331 8.96 10.96 5.48
N VAL A 332 8.00 10.51 4.67
CA VAL A 332 8.21 10.17 3.25
C VAL A 332 8.67 11.40 2.45
N ALA A 333 8.08 12.57 2.70
CA ALA A 333 8.45 13.80 2.00
C ALA A 333 9.90 14.22 2.33
N VAL A 334 10.28 14.17 3.60
CA VAL A 334 11.65 14.51 4.05
C VAL A 334 12.67 13.48 3.52
N LEU A 335 12.35 12.18 3.56
CA LEU A 335 13.18 11.14 2.93
C LEU A 335 13.41 11.41 1.44
N ALA A 336 12.35 11.81 0.73
CA ALA A 336 12.46 12.20 -0.67
C ALA A 336 13.32 13.45 -0.87
N GLY A 337 13.31 14.40 0.07
CA GLY A 337 14.14 15.59 0.09
C GLY A 337 15.63 15.24 0.21
N HIS A 338 15.99 14.40 1.18
CA HIS A 338 17.37 13.96 1.38
C HIS A 338 17.96 13.25 0.16
N GLY A 339 17.17 12.38 -0.51
CA GLY A 339 17.66 11.64 -1.68
C GLY A 339 18.72 10.59 -1.35
N GLY A 340 19.45 10.17 -2.38
CA GLY A 340 20.49 9.15 -2.26
C GLY A 340 19.96 7.72 -2.09
N MET A 341 20.82 6.72 -2.24
CA MET A 341 20.46 5.30 -2.16
C MET A 341 19.94 4.88 -0.78
N ALA A 342 20.37 5.55 0.29
CA ALA A 342 19.86 5.29 1.63
C ALA A 342 18.37 5.66 1.77
N ALA A 343 17.96 6.80 1.21
CA ALA A 343 16.55 7.20 1.20
C ALA A 343 15.72 6.27 0.30
N VAL A 344 16.25 5.85 -0.85
CA VAL A 344 15.64 4.85 -1.73
C VAL A 344 15.34 3.56 -0.97
N ALA A 345 16.32 3.03 -0.22
CA ALA A 345 16.16 1.81 0.58
C ALA A 345 15.06 1.96 1.65
N GLN A 346 15.00 3.09 2.36
CA GLN A 346 13.96 3.34 3.36
C GLN A 346 12.58 3.49 2.74
N LEU A 347 12.44 4.24 1.64
CA LEU A 347 11.18 4.39 0.92
C LEU A 347 10.65 3.06 0.39
N ALA A 348 11.54 2.19 -0.10
CA ALA A 348 11.18 0.83 -0.52
C ALA A 348 10.69 -0.02 0.66
N ARG A 349 11.37 0.07 1.81
CA ARG A 349 10.93 -0.59 3.05
C ARG A 349 9.55 -0.12 3.48
N VAL A 350 9.28 1.19 3.42
CA VAL A 350 7.95 1.74 3.70
C VAL A 350 6.92 1.18 2.73
N ARG A 351 7.22 1.16 1.43
CA ARG A 351 6.32 0.59 0.39
C ARG A 351 5.96 -0.86 0.66
N ALA A 352 6.92 -1.67 1.07
CA ALA A 352 6.69 -3.08 1.36
C ALA A 352 5.75 -3.32 2.55
N ARG A 353 5.74 -2.43 3.55
CA ARG A 353 4.99 -2.60 4.80
C ARG A 353 3.64 -1.90 4.86
N VAL A 354 3.51 -0.79 4.17
CA VAL A 354 2.29 0.01 4.18
C VAL A 354 1.22 -0.62 3.29
N ARG A 355 -0.07 -0.51 3.69
CA ARG A 355 -1.22 -1.05 2.94
C ARG A 355 -2.21 0.02 2.50
N ARG A 356 -2.10 1.25 3.02
CA ARG A 356 -2.99 2.35 2.67
C ARG A 356 -2.69 2.88 1.28
N ARG A 357 -3.68 2.87 0.38
CA ARG A 357 -3.52 3.24 -1.03
C ARG A 357 -2.98 4.66 -1.24
N SER A 358 -3.50 5.65 -0.48
CA SER A 358 -3.04 7.05 -0.56
C SER A 358 -1.55 7.19 -0.22
N LEU A 359 -1.10 6.51 0.83
CA LEU A 359 0.29 6.53 1.25
C LEU A 359 1.19 5.76 0.28
N LEU A 360 0.74 4.62 -0.26
CA LEU A 360 1.46 3.88 -1.31
C LEU A 360 1.70 4.74 -2.55
N ALA A 361 0.69 5.51 -2.99
CA ALA A 361 0.84 6.45 -4.10
C ALA A 361 1.85 7.56 -3.79
N THR A 362 1.89 8.06 -2.55
CA THR A 362 2.87 9.06 -2.11
C THR A 362 4.29 8.49 -2.11
N VAL A 363 4.48 7.27 -1.57
CA VAL A 363 5.78 6.59 -1.56
C VAL A 363 6.26 6.29 -2.99
N ALA A 364 5.37 5.84 -3.88
CA ALA A 364 5.72 5.58 -5.28
C ALA A 364 6.21 6.86 -5.99
N ARG A 365 5.53 7.99 -5.79
CA ARG A 365 5.98 9.29 -6.33
C ARG A 365 7.32 9.74 -5.74
N ALA A 366 7.53 9.54 -4.42
CA ALA A 366 8.79 9.85 -3.76
C ALA A 366 9.94 9.01 -4.33
N LEU A 367 9.74 7.70 -4.47
CA LEU A 367 10.71 6.78 -5.08
C LEU A 367 11.06 7.19 -6.52
N ALA A 368 10.05 7.51 -7.34
CA ALA A 368 10.27 7.95 -8.72
C ALA A 368 11.08 9.26 -8.77
N ALA A 369 10.76 10.22 -7.89
CA ALA A 369 11.47 11.49 -7.84
C ALA A 369 12.93 11.34 -7.38
N VAL A 370 13.19 10.49 -6.38
CA VAL A 370 14.56 10.21 -5.92
C VAL A 370 15.30 9.43 -7.00
N GLY A 371 14.70 8.40 -7.58
CA GLY A 371 15.30 7.62 -8.66
C GLY A 371 15.70 8.47 -9.85
N ALA A 372 14.85 9.40 -10.29
CA ALA A 372 15.16 10.31 -11.38
C ALA A 372 16.35 11.22 -11.06
N ARG A 373 16.51 11.69 -9.82
CA ARG A 373 17.68 12.48 -9.39
C ARG A 373 18.97 11.66 -9.37
N GLU A 374 18.86 10.38 -9.01
CA GLU A 374 19.98 9.44 -9.00
C GLU A 374 20.28 8.83 -10.40
N GLY A 375 19.54 9.24 -11.43
CA GLY A 375 19.68 8.71 -12.79
C GLY A 375 19.22 7.27 -12.96
N LEU A 376 18.38 6.76 -12.05
CA LEU A 376 17.89 5.39 -12.05
C LEU A 376 16.56 5.27 -12.79
N SER A 377 16.42 4.23 -13.61
CA SER A 377 15.12 3.82 -14.12
C SER A 377 14.23 3.26 -12.99
N PRO A 378 12.90 3.25 -13.14
CA PRO A 378 12.01 2.63 -12.17
C PRO A 378 12.38 1.18 -11.83
N ASP A 379 12.82 0.43 -12.82
CA ASP A 379 13.19 -0.98 -12.65
C ASP A 379 14.52 -1.11 -11.89
N GLN A 380 15.53 -0.31 -12.22
CA GLN A 380 16.78 -0.27 -11.45
C GLN A 380 16.55 0.13 -10.00
N LEU A 381 15.57 1.01 -9.77
CA LEU A 381 15.20 1.40 -8.42
C LEU A 381 14.62 0.21 -7.65
N LEU A 382 13.75 -0.59 -8.28
CA LEU A 382 13.17 -1.79 -7.67
C LEU A 382 14.24 -2.83 -7.33
N GLU A 383 15.17 -3.07 -8.22
CA GLU A 383 16.28 -4.02 -8.04
C GLU A 383 17.18 -3.68 -6.85
N ARG A 384 17.48 -2.40 -6.69
CA ARG A 384 18.39 -1.89 -5.63
C ARG A 384 17.70 -1.74 -4.27
N THR A 385 16.42 -2.01 -4.18
CA THR A 385 15.61 -1.76 -2.97
C THR A 385 15.02 -3.02 -2.35
N VAL A 386 15.48 -4.20 -2.78
CA VAL A 386 15.07 -5.48 -2.19
C VAL A 386 15.62 -5.56 -0.76
N PRO A 387 14.78 -5.79 0.28
CA PRO A 387 15.25 -5.88 1.64
C PRO A 387 16.01 -7.19 1.88
N SER A 388 17.15 -7.11 2.57
CA SER A 388 17.96 -8.29 2.91
C SER A 388 17.46 -9.07 4.14
N PHE A 389 16.57 -8.50 4.95
CA PHE A 389 16.09 -9.08 6.23
C PHE A 389 17.20 -9.44 7.24
N GLY A 390 18.40 -8.89 7.05
CA GLY A 390 19.56 -9.26 7.86
C GLY A 390 20.15 -10.63 7.49
N LEU A 391 19.72 -11.24 6.37
CA LEU A 391 20.30 -12.48 5.87
C LEU A 391 21.72 -12.23 5.38
N GLY A 392 22.64 -13.12 5.71
CA GLY A 392 23.99 -13.14 5.16
C GLY A 392 24.04 -13.77 3.75
N PRO A 393 25.23 -13.83 3.13
CA PRO A 393 25.42 -14.39 1.78
C PRO A 393 24.91 -15.85 1.61
N GLY A 394 24.86 -16.61 2.72
CA GLY A 394 24.30 -17.97 2.75
C GLY A 394 22.79 -18.05 2.91
N GLY A 395 22.06 -16.92 2.90
CA GLY A 395 20.63 -16.91 3.10
C GLY A 395 20.17 -17.19 4.54
N VAL A 396 21.06 -17.01 5.53
CA VAL A 396 20.77 -17.30 6.95
C VAL A 396 21.04 -16.07 7.81
N ARG A 397 20.10 -15.77 8.70
CA ARG A 397 20.23 -14.82 9.81
C ARG A 397 20.14 -15.57 11.14
N ARG A 398 21.13 -15.41 12.01
CA ARG A 398 21.21 -16.05 13.33
C ARG A 398 21.07 -15.03 14.45
N GLU A 399 20.17 -15.31 15.39
CA GLU A 399 19.93 -14.48 16.56
C GLU A 399 20.06 -15.31 17.84
N PRO A 400 21.01 -14.99 18.72
CA PRO A 400 21.16 -15.69 20.00
C PRO A 400 19.99 -15.32 20.94
N ALA A 401 19.47 -16.32 21.65
CA ALA A 401 18.36 -16.17 22.56
C ALA A 401 18.54 -17.07 23.82
N GLY A 402 19.32 -16.61 24.77
CA GLY A 402 19.76 -17.41 25.94
C GLY A 402 20.63 -18.58 25.49
N ASP A 403 20.28 -19.80 25.94
CA ASP A 403 20.98 -21.05 25.59
C ASP A 403 20.54 -21.59 24.19
N HIS A 404 19.79 -20.81 23.44
CA HIS A 404 19.26 -21.20 22.13
C HIS A 404 19.71 -20.24 21.04
N MET A 405 19.61 -20.72 19.79
CA MET A 405 19.78 -19.90 18.60
C MET A 405 18.49 -19.93 17.77
N ILE A 406 18.05 -18.79 17.28
CA ILE A 406 16.96 -18.73 16.30
C ILE A 406 17.56 -18.39 14.94
N GLU A 407 17.32 -19.24 13.95
CA GLU A 407 17.71 -18.99 12.56
C GLU A 407 16.49 -18.63 11.73
N LEU A 408 16.57 -17.50 10.99
CA LEU A 408 15.75 -17.26 9.81
C LEU A 408 16.57 -17.74 8.61
N ALA A 409 16.15 -18.84 8.00
CA ALA A 409 16.87 -19.48 6.89
C ALA A 409 16.03 -19.40 5.60
N LEU A 410 16.72 -19.14 4.49
CA LEU A 410 16.15 -19.12 3.13
C LEU A 410 16.80 -20.26 2.33
N ASP A 411 16.19 -21.43 2.37
CA ASP A 411 16.62 -22.62 1.67
C ASP A 411 15.38 -23.37 1.10
N GLU A 412 15.59 -24.53 0.48
CA GLU A 412 14.50 -25.38 -0.04
C GLU A 412 13.75 -26.09 1.12
N PRO A 413 12.41 -26.14 1.11
CA PRO A 413 11.48 -25.66 0.06
C PRO A 413 11.10 -24.17 0.15
N GLY A 414 11.72 -23.39 1.04
CA GLY A 414 11.45 -21.96 1.19
C GLY A 414 11.80 -21.43 2.58
N PRO A 415 11.51 -20.16 2.85
CA PRO A 415 11.96 -19.52 4.08
C PRO A 415 11.28 -20.10 5.32
N ALA A 416 12.08 -20.38 6.33
CA ALA A 416 11.66 -21.00 7.60
C ALA A 416 12.39 -20.39 8.81
N LEU A 417 11.75 -20.50 9.99
CA LEU A 417 12.41 -20.31 11.27
C LEU A 417 12.82 -21.67 11.82
N ARG A 418 14.09 -21.76 12.22
CA ARG A 418 14.66 -22.92 12.92
C ARG A 418 15.07 -22.52 14.32
N PHE A 419 14.91 -23.42 15.24
CA PHE A 419 15.32 -23.27 16.63
C PHE A 419 16.40 -24.28 16.93
N LEU A 420 17.53 -23.84 17.42
CA LEU A 420 18.65 -24.71 17.76
C LEU A 420 18.91 -24.63 19.26
N ASP A 421 19.27 -25.76 19.86
CA ASP A 421 19.76 -25.81 21.24
C ASP A 421 21.24 -25.39 21.34
N ALA A 422 21.81 -25.45 22.55
CA ALA A 422 23.19 -25.08 22.80
C ALA A 422 24.21 -25.93 22.02
N ASP A 423 23.84 -27.15 21.67
CA ASP A 423 24.68 -28.09 20.90
C ASP A 423 24.48 -27.94 19.39
N GLY A 424 23.62 -27.00 18.94
CA GLY A 424 23.31 -26.75 17.52
C GLY A 424 22.33 -27.72 16.89
N LYS A 425 21.63 -28.54 17.69
CA LYS A 425 20.61 -29.46 17.20
C LYS A 425 19.31 -28.73 16.92
N VAL A 426 18.71 -28.98 15.74
CA VAL A 426 17.43 -28.39 15.33
C VAL A 426 16.28 -28.99 16.16
N LEU A 427 15.51 -28.10 16.78
CA LEU A 427 14.33 -28.42 17.57
C LEU A 427 13.06 -28.33 16.69
N ARG A 428 12.09 -29.20 16.93
CA ARG A 428 10.84 -29.25 16.14
C ARG A 428 9.97 -28.00 16.30
N ASN A 429 9.95 -27.42 17.51
CA ASN A 429 9.13 -26.24 17.84
C ASN A 429 9.95 -25.27 18.73
N ALA A 430 9.49 -24.01 18.79
CA ALA A 430 10.06 -23.02 19.70
C ALA A 430 9.94 -23.50 21.17
N PRO A 431 11.04 -23.62 21.90
CA PRO A 431 11.04 -23.93 23.34
C PRO A 431 10.18 -22.97 24.16
N LYS A 432 9.67 -23.45 25.31
CA LYS A 432 8.88 -22.62 26.22
C LYS A 432 9.69 -21.43 26.72
N ALA A 433 10.95 -21.64 27.07
CA ALA A 433 11.87 -20.60 27.52
C ALA A 433 12.05 -19.46 26.49
N LEU A 434 12.14 -19.79 25.20
CA LEU A 434 12.19 -18.77 24.13
C LEU A 434 10.92 -17.94 24.05
N ARG A 435 9.75 -18.56 24.21
CA ARG A 435 8.46 -17.86 24.17
C ARG A 435 8.24 -16.94 25.36
N GLU A 436 8.74 -17.30 26.53
CA GLU A 436 8.58 -16.55 27.77
C GLU A 436 9.62 -15.44 27.92
N ASN A 437 10.90 -15.71 27.59
CA ASN A 437 12.02 -14.80 27.88
C ASN A 437 12.43 -13.97 26.64
N HIS A 438 12.11 -14.42 25.42
CA HIS A 438 12.48 -13.77 24.14
C HIS A 438 11.28 -13.62 23.21
N GLY A 439 10.09 -13.38 23.77
CA GLY A 439 8.82 -13.28 23.03
C GLY A 439 8.86 -12.20 21.94
N ASP A 440 9.43 -11.05 22.22
CA ASP A 440 9.53 -9.92 21.27
C ASP A 440 10.44 -10.27 20.08
N LEU A 441 11.61 -10.85 20.33
CA LEU A 441 12.53 -11.31 19.28
C LEU A 441 11.86 -12.36 18.39
N LEU A 442 11.14 -13.30 18.99
CA LEU A 442 10.42 -14.32 18.27
C LEU A 442 9.27 -13.72 17.41
N ALA A 443 8.58 -12.71 17.91
CA ALA A 443 7.54 -12.00 17.16
C ALA A 443 8.14 -11.22 15.98
N ASP A 444 9.26 -10.55 16.18
CA ASP A 444 9.97 -9.83 15.12
C ASP A 444 10.46 -10.78 14.01
N LEU A 445 11.05 -11.93 14.38
CA LEU A 445 11.49 -12.92 13.38
C LEU A 445 10.33 -13.60 12.65
N LYS A 446 9.19 -13.85 13.31
CA LYS A 446 7.98 -14.33 12.63
C LYS A 446 7.44 -13.29 11.63
N THR A 447 7.50 -12.02 12.00
CA THR A 447 7.13 -10.93 11.10
C THR A 447 8.08 -10.86 9.91
N ALA A 448 9.39 -10.93 10.14
CA ALA A 448 10.40 -10.96 9.08
C ALA A 448 10.20 -12.19 8.16
N LEU A 449 9.89 -13.37 8.69
CA LEU A 449 9.58 -14.56 7.89
C LEU A 449 8.36 -14.34 6.97
N LYS A 450 7.28 -13.75 7.50
CA LYS A 450 6.08 -13.45 6.71
C LYS A 450 6.39 -12.45 5.58
N GLU A 451 7.16 -11.41 5.90
CA GLU A 451 7.59 -10.40 4.93
C GLU A 451 8.54 -10.98 3.88
N LEU A 452 9.48 -11.82 4.28
CA LEU A 452 10.40 -12.50 3.37
C LEU A 452 9.65 -13.38 2.35
N ARG A 453 8.62 -14.12 2.78
CA ARG A 453 7.75 -14.88 1.87
C ARG A 453 7.05 -13.98 0.86
N GLY A 454 6.50 -12.85 1.31
CA GLY A 454 5.88 -11.89 0.42
C GLY A 454 6.87 -11.24 -0.55
N THR A 455 8.08 -10.93 -0.09
CA THR A 455 9.15 -10.38 -0.93
C THR A 455 9.59 -11.38 -2.00
N LEU A 456 9.78 -12.65 -1.64
CA LEU A 456 10.14 -13.70 -2.60
C LEU A 456 9.09 -13.85 -3.71
N ALA A 457 7.81 -13.84 -3.36
CA ALA A 457 6.74 -13.90 -4.36
C ALA A 457 6.77 -12.69 -5.30
N THR A 458 7.00 -11.48 -4.76
CA THR A 458 7.14 -10.25 -5.55
C THR A 458 8.37 -10.28 -6.45
N GLU A 459 9.51 -10.69 -5.91
CA GLU A 459 10.76 -10.76 -6.67
C GLU A 459 10.71 -11.84 -7.76
N ARG A 460 10.08 -12.97 -7.48
CA ARG A 460 9.82 -14.00 -8.47
C ARG A 460 9.03 -13.44 -9.66
N ALA A 461 7.92 -12.76 -9.41
CA ALA A 461 7.13 -12.13 -10.47
C ALA A 461 7.95 -11.06 -11.22
N ARG A 462 8.71 -10.22 -10.52
CA ARG A 462 9.57 -9.19 -11.14
C ARG A 462 10.68 -9.79 -12.03
N ILE A 463 11.30 -10.88 -11.60
CA ILE A 463 12.34 -11.58 -12.38
C ILE A 463 11.70 -12.27 -13.60
N GLU A 464 10.50 -12.84 -13.47
CA GLU A 464 9.74 -13.37 -14.61
C GLU A 464 9.35 -12.25 -15.59
N ASP A 465 8.91 -11.08 -15.11
CA ASP A 465 8.66 -9.92 -15.96
C ASP A 465 9.92 -9.43 -16.68
N ALA A 466 11.06 -9.47 -16.02
CA ALA A 466 12.35 -9.13 -16.65
C ALA A 466 12.71 -10.09 -17.79
N LEU A 467 12.45 -11.40 -17.65
CA LEU A 467 12.54 -12.37 -18.72
C LEU A 467 11.62 -12.02 -19.90
N VAL A 468 10.34 -11.77 -19.60
CA VAL A 468 9.29 -11.44 -20.58
C VAL A 468 9.59 -10.15 -21.34
N LEU A 469 10.22 -9.17 -20.70
CA LEU A 469 10.61 -7.89 -21.30
C LEU A 469 11.96 -7.95 -22.01
N GLY A 470 12.69 -9.06 -21.93
CA GLY A 470 14.04 -9.17 -22.46
C GLY A 470 15.01 -8.17 -21.85
N ARG A 471 14.91 -7.96 -20.53
CA ARG A 471 15.70 -6.96 -19.83
C ARG A 471 17.18 -7.33 -19.86
N GLU A 472 18.02 -6.34 -20.10
CA GLU A 472 19.47 -6.45 -20.12
C GLU A 472 20.10 -5.72 -18.93
N TRP A 473 21.23 -6.26 -18.46
CA TRP A 473 22.08 -5.71 -17.41
C TRP A 473 23.53 -5.82 -17.82
N THR A 474 24.40 -5.05 -17.22
CA THR A 474 25.81 -5.44 -17.17
C THR A 474 25.94 -6.67 -16.25
N TRP A 475 26.94 -7.51 -16.51
CA TRP A 475 27.20 -8.66 -15.64
C TRP A 475 27.45 -8.25 -14.19
N ALA A 476 28.11 -7.11 -13.98
CA ALA A 476 28.33 -6.55 -12.65
C ALA A 476 26.98 -6.25 -11.93
N GLU A 477 26.01 -5.62 -12.60
CA GLU A 477 24.68 -5.36 -12.04
C GLU A 477 23.89 -6.65 -11.79
N ALA A 478 23.95 -7.60 -12.73
CA ALA A 478 23.31 -8.91 -12.58
C ALA A 478 23.85 -9.66 -11.35
N ARG A 479 25.18 -9.61 -11.17
CA ARG A 479 25.83 -10.19 -10.01
C ARG A 479 25.43 -9.50 -8.72
N GLU A 480 25.60 -8.18 -8.63
CA GLU A 480 25.36 -7.40 -7.41
C GLU A 480 23.90 -7.51 -6.92
N HIS A 481 22.94 -7.35 -7.84
CA HIS A 481 21.53 -7.23 -7.44
C HIS A 481 20.77 -8.56 -7.45
N TYR A 482 21.29 -9.58 -8.10
CA TYR A 482 20.63 -10.87 -8.23
C TYR A 482 21.41 -12.04 -7.63
N LEU A 483 22.70 -12.17 -7.89
CA LEU A 483 23.47 -13.34 -7.47
C LEU A 483 24.12 -13.18 -6.09
N ASP A 484 24.60 -11.98 -5.75
CA ASP A 484 25.22 -11.68 -4.45
C ASP A 484 24.19 -11.26 -3.39
N HIS A 485 23.04 -10.75 -3.79
CA HIS A 485 22.02 -10.30 -2.86
C HIS A 485 21.33 -11.52 -2.18
N PRO A 486 21.23 -11.57 -0.84
CA PRO A 486 20.84 -12.80 -0.11
C PRO A 486 19.43 -13.29 -0.38
N VAL A 487 18.51 -12.43 -0.83
CA VAL A 487 17.12 -12.82 -1.13
C VAL A 487 16.95 -13.17 -2.60
N THR A 488 17.35 -12.30 -3.53
CA THR A 488 17.15 -12.54 -4.96
C THR A 488 18.01 -13.69 -5.47
N SER A 489 19.15 -13.96 -4.85
CA SER A 489 20.02 -15.07 -5.22
C SER A 489 19.34 -16.42 -5.09
N HIS A 490 18.41 -16.58 -4.14
CA HIS A 490 17.63 -17.80 -4.00
C HIS A 490 16.81 -18.14 -5.26
N LEU A 491 16.40 -17.14 -6.01
CA LEU A 491 15.68 -17.28 -7.28
C LEU A 491 16.66 -17.30 -8.47
N ALA A 492 17.56 -16.32 -8.53
CA ALA A 492 18.40 -16.04 -9.69
C ALA A 492 19.43 -17.13 -9.98
N ARG A 493 19.95 -17.84 -8.96
CA ARG A 493 20.86 -18.97 -9.14
C ARG A 493 20.23 -20.17 -9.84
N ARG A 494 18.91 -20.27 -9.78
CA ARG A 494 18.15 -21.38 -10.38
C ARG A 494 17.71 -21.08 -11.81
N LEU A 495 18.07 -19.91 -12.34
CA LEU A 495 17.76 -19.47 -13.69
C LEU A 495 18.98 -19.52 -14.60
N ILE A 496 18.72 -19.80 -15.85
CA ILE A 496 19.70 -19.79 -16.91
C ILE A 496 19.94 -18.34 -17.34
N TRP A 497 21.19 -17.91 -17.29
CA TRP A 497 21.63 -16.59 -17.73
C TRP A 497 22.33 -16.70 -19.08
N GLN A 498 22.08 -15.76 -19.96
CA GLN A 498 22.73 -15.60 -21.25
C GLN A 498 23.64 -14.38 -21.24
N VAL A 499 24.87 -14.54 -21.73
CA VAL A 499 25.83 -13.43 -21.90
C VAL A 499 26.16 -13.31 -23.36
N ASP A 500 25.99 -12.11 -23.92
CA ASP A 500 26.16 -11.85 -25.33
C ASP A 500 27.55 -12.27 -25.84
N GLY A 501 27.54 -13.00 -26.97
CA GLY A 501 28.74 -13.51 -27.63
C GLY A 501 29.50 -14.61 -26.86
N ARG A 502 28.93 -15.12 -25.74
CA ARG A 502 29.60 -16.15 -24.93
C ARG A 502 28.76 -17.40 -24.62
N GLY A 503 27.46 -17.31 -24.71
CA GLY A 503 26.57 -18.44 -24.46
C GLY A 503 25.69 -18.29 -23.21
N ALA A 504 25.08 -19.38 -22.77
CA ALA A 504 24.18 -19.41 -21.65
C ALA A 504 24.61 -20.44 -20.59
N GLY A 505 24.27 -20.19 -19.30
CA GLY A 505 24.63 -21.11 -18.23
C GLY A 505 23.87 -20.83 -16.92
N LEU A 506 23.88 -21.84 -16.02
CA LEU A 506 23.46 -21.69 -14.63
C LEU A 506 24.60 -21.09 -13.81
N PRO A 507 24.34 -20.09 -12.95
CA PRO A 507 25.38 -19.46 -12.14
C PRO A 507 25.82 -20.35 -10.98
N GLU A 508 27.13 -20.62 -10.92
CA GLU A 508 27.79 -21.31 -9.80
C GLU A 508 28.80 -20.38 -9.11
N PRO A 509 28.82 -20.35 -7.78
CA PRO A 509 29.82 -19.58 -7.04
C PRO A 509 31.18 -20.24 -7.10
N ARG A 510 32.25 -19.47 -7.41
CA ARG A 510 33.61 -19.97 -7.45
C ARG A 510 34.64 -18.87 -7.20
N ASP A 511 35.61 -19.16 -6.35
CA ASP A 511 36.81 -18.32 -6.12
C ASP A 511 36.49 -16.83 -5.90
N GLY A 512 35.45 -16.54 -5.12
CA GLY A 512 35.01 -15.15 -4.82
C GLY A 512 34.21 -14.47 -5.93
N GLY A 513 33.74 -15.21 -6.94
CA GLY A 513 32.93 -14.72 -8.05
C GLY A 513 31.92 -15.73 -8.53
N TRP A 514 31.45 -15.55 -9.75
CA TRP A 514 30.45 -16.40 -10.40
C TRP A 514 30.93 -16.88 -11.76
N GLU A 515 30.71 -18.14 -12.03
CA GLU A 515 30.81 -18.76 -13.35
C GLU A 515 29.43 -19.17 -13.84
N LEU A 516 29.23 -19.16 -15.15
CA LEU A 516 28.05 -19.74 -15.77
C LEU A 516 28.43 -21.15 -16.30
N VAL A 517 27.66 -22.16 -15.92
CA VAL A 517 27.85 -23.54 -16.36
C VAL A 517 26.80 -23.86 -17.41
N ALA A 518 27.24 -24.13 -18.64
CA ALA A 518 26.38 -24.51 -19.77
C ALA A 518 25.80 -25.93 -19.58
N ALA A 519 24.77 -26.27 -20.36
CA ALA A 519 24.12 -27.57 -20.28
C ALA A 519 25.08 -28.74 -20.57
N ASP A 520 26.10 -28.54 -21.36
CA ASP A 520 27.17 -29.51 -21.66
C ASP A 520 28.32 -29.53 -20.63
N GLY A 521 28.23 -28.72 -19.58
CA GLY A 521 29.22 -28.58 -18.54
C GLY A 521 30.36 -27.57 -18.85
N ALA A 522 30.33 -26.89 -20.00
CA ALA A 522 31.29 -25.84 -20.31
C ALA A 522 31.13 -24.67 -19.35
N ARG A 523 32.27 -24.05 -18.96
CA ARG A 523 32.30 -22.97 -17.97
C ARG A 523 32.65 -21.64 -18.64
N LEU A 524 31.88 -20.62 -18.28
CA LEU A 524 32.03 -19.27 -18.78
C LEU A 524 32.30 -18.32 -17.62
N ARG A 525 33.31 -17.45 -17.78
CA ARG A 525 33.52 -16.31 -16.86
C ARG A 525 33.20 -15.01 -17.60
N PRO A 526 32.03 -14.42 -17.35
CA PRO A 526 31.71 -13.15 -17.97
C PRO A 526 32.54 -12.00 -17.40
N ALA A 527 32.91 -11.05 -18.27
CA ALA A 527 33.51 -9.80 -17.81
C ALA A 527 32.42 -8.89 -17.19
N ASP A 528 32.75 -8.04 -16.21
CA ASP A 528 31.82 -7.17 -15.50
C ASP A 528 30.99 -6.28 -16.45
N GLY A 529 31.56 -5.78 -17.55
CA GLY A 529 30.86 -4.96 -18.55
C GLY A 529 30.11 -5.76 -19.62
N ALA A 530 30.12 -7.09 -19.59
CA ALA A 530 29.39 -7.90 -20.57
C ALA A 530 27.87 -7.75 -20.38
N THR A 531 27.13 -7.73 -21.50
CA THR A 531 25.66 -7.70 -21.44
C THR A 531 25.13 -9.08 -21.04
N ALA A 532 24.37 -9.11 -19.97
CA ALA A 532 23.70 -10.29 -19.44
C ALA A 532 22.18 -10.13 -19.48
N ARG A 533 21.48 -11.22 -19.76
CA ARG A 533 20.01 -11.32 -19.68
C ARG A 533 19.60 -12.70 -19.24
N LEU A 534 18.36 -12.89 -18.88
CA LEU A 534 17.80 -14.21 -18.65
C LEU A 534 17.61 -14.90 -20.02
N TRP A 535 18.07 -16.14 -20.10
CA TRP A 535 17.94 -16.95 -21.30
C TRP A 535 16.44 -17.27 -21.58
N HIS A 536 16.04 -17.18 -22.85
CA HIS A 536 14.68 -17.44 -23.27
C HIS A 536 14.65 -18.45 -24.44
N PRO A 537 13.82 -19.52 -24.40
CA PRO A 537 13.80 -20.56 -25.45
C PRO A 537 13.42 -20.03 -26.84
N LEU A 538 12.72 -18.91 -26.93
CA LEU A 538 12.38 -18.30 -28.22
C LEU A 538 13.60 -17.90 -29.06
N THR A 539 14.70 -17.54 -28.40
CA THR A 539 15.93 -17.11 -29.06
C THR A 539 16.99 -18.19 -29.18
N ALA A 540 16.68 -19.40 -28.75
CA ALA A 540 17.56 -20.54 -28.72
C ALA A 540 17.22 -21.54 -29.87
N THR A 541 18.17 -22.40 -30.21
CA THR A 541 17.91 -23.52 -31.10
C THR A 541 17.14 -24.63 -30.40
N ASP A 542 16.43 -25.47 -31.17
CA ASP A 542 15.73 -26.63 -30.62
C ASP A 542 16.67 -27.60 -29.89
N GLU A 543 17.94 -27.68 -30.32
CA GLU A 543 18.97 -28.49 -29.68
C GLU A 543 19.37 -27.95 -28.33
N GLU A 544 19.55 -26.64 -28.23
CA GLU A 544 19.87 -25.95 -26.97
C GLU A 544 18.71 -26.09 -25.99
N VAL A 545 17.46 -25.89 -26.43
CA VAL A 545 16.27 -26.06 -25.61
C VAL A 545 16.17 -27.47 -25.07
N ARG A 546 16.41 -28.48 -25.91
CA ARG A 546 16.42 -29.91 -25.50
C ARG A 546 17.52 -30.16 -24.48
N ALA A 547 18.74 -29.69 -24.75
CA ALA A 547 19.86 -29.88 -23.83
C ALA A 547 19.59 -29.30 -22.44
N TRP A 548 19.01 -28.09 -22.36
CA TRP A 548 18.63 -27.49 -21.08
C TRP A 548 17.50 -28.29 -20.36
N ARG A 549 16.48 -28.74 -21.08
CA ARG A 549 15.40 -29.55 -20.50
C ARG A 549 15.94 -30.88 -19.95
N ASP A 550 16.81 -31.52 -20.67
CA ASP A 550 17.45 -32.80 -20.26
C ASP A 550 18.35 -32.56 -19.04
N HIS A 551 19.23 -31.54 -19.06
CA HIS A 551 20.09 -31.19 -17.95
C HIS A 551 19.31 -30.92 -16.65
N LEU A 552 18.22 -30.12 -16.71
CA LEU A 552 17.40 -29.80 -15.52
C LEU A 552 16.72 -31.04 -14.96
N MET A 553 16.32 -31.95 -15.83
CA MET A 553 15.71 -33.21 -15.42
C MET A 553 16.72 -34.20 -14.83
N GLU A 554 17.92 -34.28 -15.39
CA GLU A 554 19.00 -35.16 -14.92
C GLU A 554 19.55 -34.76 -13.57
N THR A 555 19.71 -33.43 -13.37
CA THR A 555 20.23 -32.88 -12.13
C THR A 555 19.15 -32.64 -11.05
N ALA A 556 17.88 -32.95 -11.35
CA ALA A 556 16.72 -32.65 -10.53
C ALA A 556 16.69 -31.16 -10.12
N TRP A 557 17.03 -30.27 -11.05
CA TRP A 557 17.11 -28.84 -10.82
C TRP A 557 15.77 -28.15 -11.03
N ARG A 558 15.21 -27.56 -9.99
CA ARG A 558 13.90 -26.91 -10.05
C ARG A 558 14.06 -25.40 -10.29
N GLN A 559 13.46 -24.92 -11.37
CA GLN A 559 13.39 -23.48 -11.66
C GLN A 559 12.24 -22.80 -10.88
N PRO A 560 12.38 -21.53 -10.47
CA PRO A 560 11.34 -20.81 -9.72
C PRO A 560 10.09 -20.52 -10.54
N PHE A 561 10.21 -20.51 -11.86
CA PHE A 561 9.11 -20.44 -12.83
C PHE A 561 9.54 -21.17 -14.12
N LYS A 562 8.60 -21.40 -15.03
CA LYS A 562 8.91 -22.01 -16.32
C LYS A 562 9.86 -21.11 -17.12
N GLN A 563 11.12 -21.50 -17.24
CA GLN A 563 12.10 -20.86 -18.11
C GLN A 563 12.50 -21.81 -19.26
N ALA A 564 13.15 -22.93 -19.01
CA ALA A 564 13.51 -23.89 -20.07
C ALA A 564 12.29 -24.63 -20.65
N PHE A 565 11.27 -24.81 -19.83
CA PHE A 565 9.98 -25.37 -20.26
C PHE A 565 8.94 -24.28 -20.59
N ARG A 566 9.41 -23.08 -20.92
CA ARG A 566 8.53 -21.96 -21.31
C ARG A 566 8.00 -22.21 -22.71
N GLU A 567 6.72 -22.01 -22.88
CA GLU A 567 6.02 -22.14 -24.15
C GLU A 567 6.41 -20.96 -25.07
N VAL A 568 6.61 -21.23 -26.35
CA VAL A 568 6.98 -20.25 -27.37
C VAL A 568 5.97 -20.23 -28.50
N TYR A 569 5.64 -19.04 -28.97
CA TYR A 569 4.61 -18.81 -29.99
C TYR A 569 5.19 -18.01 -31.15
N PRO A 570 5.84 -18.68 -32.11
CA PRO A 570 6.24 -18.03 -33.36
C PRO A 570 5.00 -17.67 -34.19
N LEU A 571 5.14 -16.65 -35.05
CA LEU A 571 4.12 -16.31 -36.02
C LEU A 571 3.87 -17.46 -36.99
N THR A 572 2.61 -17.89 -37.08
CA THR A 572 2.18 -18.93 -38.05
C THR A 572 2.02 -18.34 -39.46
N PRO A 573 1.98 -19.18 -40.50
CA PRO A 573 1.64 -18.71 -41.85
C PRO A 573 0.30 -17.98 -41.92
N ALA A 574 -0.73 -18.45 -41.22
CA ALA A 574 -2.06 -17.84 -41.20
C ALA A 574 -2.02 -16.44 -40.50
N GLU A 575 -1.22 -16.25 -39.47
CA GLU A 575 -1.01 -14.96 -38.80
C GLU A 575 -0.24 -13.98 -39.69
N ARG A 576 0.68 -14.43 -40.52
CA ARG A 576 1.38 -13.62 -41.51
C ARG A 576 0.40 -13.17 -42.62
N GLU A 577 -0.51 -14.06 -43.03
CA GLU A 577 -1.52 -13.77 -44.05
C GLU A 577 -2.56 -12.76 -43.52
N SER A 578 -3.02 -12.89 -42.25
CA SER A 578 -3.97 -11.96 -41.64
C SER A 578 -3.37 -10.56 -41.48
N GLY A 579 -2.07 -10.47 -41.27
CA GLY A 579 -1.27 -9.26 -41.20
C GLY A 579 -1.37 -8.50 -39.88
N THR A 580 -2.56 -8.31 -39.31
CA THR A 580 -2.74 -7.41 -38.14
C THR A 580 -3.38 -8.06 -36.91
N PHE A 581 -3.88 -9.28 -37.03
CA PHE A 581 -4.53 -9.99 -35.91
C PHE A 581 -4.22 -11.46 -35.88
N SER A 582 -4.31 -12.06 -34.68
CA SER A 582 -4.24 -13.50 -34.48
C SER A 582 -5.59 -14.06 -34.02
N ARG A 583 -6.04 -15.10 -34.67
CA ARG A 583 -7.25 -15.88 -34.31
C ARG A 583 -6.91 -17.18 -33.57
N ARG A 584 -5.65 -17.40 -33.16
CA ARG A 584 -5.18 -18.67 -32.61
C ARG A 584 -6.04 -19.13 -31.44
N PHE A 585 -6.54 -18.23 -30.65
CA PHE A 585 -7.37 -18.49 -29.47
C PHE A 585 -8.80 -17.94 -29.58
N ALA A 586 -9.18 -17.37 -30.72
CA ALA A 586 -10.51 -16.85 -30.91
C ALA A 586 -11.59 -17.95 -30.86
N GLY A 587 -12.74 -17.65 -30.24
CA GLY A 587 -13.86 -18.55 -30.10
C GLY A 587 -13.79 -19.49 -28.90
N HIS A 588 -12.71 -19.45 -28.09
CA HIS A 588 -12.68 -20.22 -26.85
C HIS A 588 -13.71 -19.70 -25.84
N VAL A 589 -14.45 -20.65 -25.22
CA VAL A 589 -15.43 -20.37 -24.16
C VAL A 589 -14.77 -20.59 -22.83
N LEU A 590 -14.66 -19.54 -22.02
CA LEU A 590 -13.95 -19.51 -20.77
C LEU A 590 -14.89 -19.23 -19.60
N ARG A 591 -14.60 -19.78 -18.44
CA ARG A 591 -15.23 -19.39 -17.15
C ARG A 591 -14.75 -17.99 -16.80
N TYR A 592 -15.64 -17.03 -16.91
CA TYR A 592 -15.30 -15.60 -16.83
C TYR A 592 -14.52 -15.20 -15.58
N GLY A 593 -14.97 -15.61 -14.39
CA GLY A 593 -14.31 -15.25 -13.13
C GLY A 593 -12.87 -15.75 -13.02
N GLN A 594 -12.59 -16.94 -13.56
CA GLN A 594 -11.23 -17.51 -13.60
C GLN A 594 -10.37 -16.81 -14.65
N ALA A 595 -10.91 -16.61 -15.87
CA ALA A 595 -10.22 -15.89 -16.94
C ALA A 595 -9.82 -14.48 -16.50
N LYS A 596 -10.76 -13.75 -15.87
CA LYS A 596 -10.51 -12.44 -15.30
C LYS A 596 -9.37 -12.46 -14.26
N ALA A 597 -9.45 -13.35 -13.28
CA ALA A 597 -8.43 -13.43 -12.23
C ALA A 597 -7.03 -13.78 -12.79
N LEU A 598 -6.96 -14.63 -13.78
CA LEU A 598 -5.69 -15.01 -14.43
C LEU A 598 -5.11 -13.87 -15.26
N LEU A 599 -5.94 -13.20 -16.08
CA LEU A 599 -5.52 -12.06 -16.89
C LEU A 599 -5.12 -10.87 -16.02
N ASP A 600 -5.92 -10.49 -15.01
CA ASP A 600 -5.60 -9.43 -14.04
C ASP A 600 -4.27 -9.73 -13.32
N GLY A 601 -4.05 -10.98 -12.91
CA GLY A 601 -2.81 -11.44 -12.26
C GLY A 601 -1.57 -11.35 -13.16
N ARG A 602 -1.75 -11.28 -14.49
CA ARG A 602 -0.69 -11.13 -15.51
C ARG A 602 -0.56 -9.69 -16.05
N GLY A 603 -1.25 -8.75 -15.41
CA GLY A 603 -1.16 -7.33 -15.75
C GLY A 603 -2.08 -6.87 -16.89
N TRP A 604 -3.01 -7.74 -17.35
CA TRP A 604 -4.07 -7.30 -18.22
C TRP A 604 -5.06 -6.42 -17.45
N THR A 605 -5.63 -5.45 -18.12
CA THR A 605 -6.59 -4.50 -17.54
C THR A 605 -7.82 -4.39 -18.45
N GLY A 606 -8.93 -3.85 -17.96
CA GLY A 606 -10.14 -3.67 -18.76
C GLY A 606 -11.02 -4.93 -18.83
N VAL A 607 -10.70 -6.01 -18.14
CA VAL A 607 -11.52 -7.23 -18.08
C VAL A 607 -12.76 -6.99 -17.23
N SER A 608 -13.85 -6.51 -17.86
CA SER A 608 -15.11 -6.16 -17.19
C SER A 608 -16.31 -6.40 -18.10
N LEU A 609 -17.03 -7.49 -17.88
CA LEU A 609 -18.17 -7.92 -18.71
C LEU A 609 -19.53 -7.74 -18.07
N GLY A 610 -19.62 -7.55 -16.76
CA GLY A 610 -20.83 -7.67 -16.01
C GLY A 610 -21.19 -6.48 -15.13
N HIS A 611 -22.41 -6.50 -14.63
CA HIS A 611 -23.00 -5.50 -13.72
C HIS A 611 -22.20 -5.31 -12.43
N TRP A 612 -21.49 -6.34 -11.99
CA TRP A 612 -20.63 -6.34 -10.79
C TRP A 612 -19.34 -5.55 -10.94
N ASP A 613 -18.92 -5.27 -12.16
CA ASP A 613 -17.69 -4.57 -12.46
C ASP A 613 -17.87 -3.05 -12.65
N ALA A 614 -18.98 -2.50 -12.14
CA ALA A 614 -19.27 -1.06 -12.01
C ALA A 614 -19.35 -0.22 -13.30
N ALA A 615 -19.15 -0.79 -14.47
CA ALA A 615 -19.33 -0.08 -15.73
C ALA A 615 -20.54 -0.68 -16.44
N GLY A 616 -21.64 0.04 -16.57
CA GLY A 616 -22.89 -0.37 -17.19
C GLY A 616 -22.65 -1.23 -18.44
N GLY A 617 -22.71 -2.56 -18.25
CA GLY A 617 -22.06 -3.49 -19.14
C GLY A 617 -22.83 -3.70 -20.44
N SER A 618 -22.13 -3.49 -21.53
CA SER A 618 -22.55 -3.92 -22.87
C SER A 618 -22.38 -5.43 -23.11
N GLY A 619 -21.98 -6.20 -22.07
CA GLY A 619 -21.62 -7.62 -22.23
C GLY A 619 -20.37 -7.83 -23.07
N ARG A 620 -19.61 -6.77 -23.34
CA ARG A 620 -18.35 -6.78 -24.09
C ARG A 620 -17.30 -5.95 -23.39
N CYS A 621 -16.04 -6.36 -23.48
CA CYS A 621 -14.90 -5.56 -23.03
C CYS A 621 -13.68 -5.87 -23.90
N GLU A 622 -12.69 -5.00 -23.82
CA GLU A 622 -11.35 -5.20 -24.37
C GLU A 622 -10.37 -5.38 -23.20
N ALA A 623 -9.87 -6.58 -23.04
CA ALA A 623 -8.73 -6.83 -22.17
C ALA A 623 -7.47 -6.27 -22.82
N VAL A 624 -6.72 -5.46 -22.09
CA VAL A 624 -5.57 -4.70 -22.60
C VAL A 624 -4.33 -5.01 -21.78
N LEU A 625 -3.27 -5.45 -22.45
CA LEU A 625 -1.94 -5.61 -21.87
C LEU A 625 -1.01 -4.52 -22.39
N ARG A 626 -0.48 -3.69 -21.48
CA ARG A 626 0.46 -2.63 -21.84
C ARG A 626 1.87 -2.99 -21.39
N ARG A 627 2.82 -2.95 -22.33
CA ARG A 627 4.26 -3.15 -22.06
C ARG A 627 5.07 -2.05 -22.77
N GLY A 628 5.41 -1.00 -22.02
CA GLY A 628 6.11 0.16 -22.53
C GLY A 628 5.29 0.90 -23.59
N SER A 629 5.80 0.99 -24.83
CA SER A 629 5.15 1.64 -25.97
C SER A 629 4.21 0.72 -26.77
N LEU A 630 4.05 -0.53 -26.35
CA LEU A 630 3.22 -1.54 -27.00
C LEU A 630 1.99 -1.84 -26.17
N LEU A 631 0.91 -2.21 -26.86
CA LEU A 631 -0.36 -2.63 -26.30
C LEU A 631 -0.84 -3.83 -27.07
N ALA A 632 -1.26 -4.88 -26.36
CA ALA A 632 -2.04 -5.97 -26.92
C ALA A 632 -3.49 -5.83 -26.43
N GLU A 633 -4.44 -6.14 -27.32
CA GLU A 633 -5.87 -6.08 -27.07
C GLU A 633 -6.50 -7.45 -27.34
N LEU A 634 -7.32 -7.90 -26.42
CA LEU A 634 -8.08 -9.14 -26.50
C LEU A 634 -9.55 -8.83 -26.24
N PRO A 635 -10.40 -8.80 -27.27
CA PRO A 635 -11.83 -8.64 -27.10
C PRO A 635 -12.44 -9.83 -26.37
N MET A 636 -13.38 -9.56 -25.48
CA MET A 636 -14.12 -10.57 -24.74
C MET A 636 -15.60 -10.20 -24.71
N TRP A 637 -16.50 -11.19 -24.78
CA TRP A 637 -17.93 -10.96 -24.70
C TRP A 637 -18.69 -12.12 -24.08
N ILE A 638 -19.89 -11.85 -23.57
CA ILE A 638 -20.83 -12.87 -23.12
C ILE A 638 -21.49 -13.47 -24.38
N PRO A 639 -21.46 -14.78 -24.57
CA PRO A 639 -22.15 -15.43 -25.69
C PRO A 639 -23.66 -15.24 -25.55
N GLU A 640 -24.36 -15.20 -26.72
CA GLU A 640 -25.79 -14.86 -26.78
C GLU A 640 -26.64 -15.83 -25.94
N GLU A 641 -26.30 -17.10 -25.91
CA GLU A 641 -26.98 -18.13 -25.18
C GLU A 641 -26.81 -18.05 -23.65
N ALA A 642 -25.85 -17.25 -23.20
CA ALA A 642 -25.56 -17.07 -21.76
C ALA A 642 -26.08 -15.72 -21.22
N TRP A 643 -26.77 -14.93 -22.05
CA TRP A 643 -27.33 -13.64 -21.63
C TRP A 643 -28.45 -13.79 -20.59
N ASP A 644 -29.29 -14.79 -20.74
CA ASP A 644 -30.42 -15.05 -19.82
C ASP A 644 -29.95 -15.49 -18.43
N ASP A 645 -28.76 -16.10 -18.34
CA ASP A 645 -28.14 -16.50 -17.08
C ASP A 645 -27.40 -15.32 -16.37
N ALA A 646 -27.13 -14.25 -17.10
CA ALA A 646 -26.49 -13.03 -16.60
C ALA A 646 -27.54 -12.01 -16.14
N ASP A 647 -28.45 -12.44 -15.25
CA ASP A 647 -29.44 -11.57 -14.65
C ASP A 647 -28.76 -10.48 -13.79
N HIS A 648 -29.50 -9.39 -13.53
CA HIS A 648 -29.05 -8.15 -12.87
C HIS A 648 -28.29 -8.36 -11.55
N ASP A 649 -28.39 -9.55 -10.95
CA ASP A 649 -27.81 -9.93 -9.67
C ASP A 649 -26.73 -11.03 -9.75
N ARG A 650 -26.39 -11.54 -10.95
CA ARG A 650 -25.38 -12.62 -11.10
C ARG A 650 -24.30 -12.21 -12.10
N PRO A 651 -23.00 -12.43 -11.75
CA PRO A 651 -21.91 -12.20 -12.68
C PRO A 651 -22.00 -13.15 -13.87
N ALA A 652 -21.49 -12.71 -15.04
CA ALA A 652 -21.34 -13.59 -16.20
C ALA A 652 -20.58 -14.87 -15.79
N GLN A 653 -21.13 -16.02 -16.11
CA GLN A 653 -20.49 -17.32 -15.81
C GLN A 653 -19.42 -17.65 -16.85
N VAL A 654 -19.72 -17.38 -18.12
CA VAL A 654 -18.84 -17.67 -19.25
C VAL A 654 -18.62 -16.43 -20.12
N CYS A 655 -17.49 -16.43 -20.81
CA CYS A 655 -17.18 -15.45 -21.86
C CYS A 655 -16.51 -16.14 -23.04
N VAL A 656 -16.60 -15.49 -24.21
CA VAL A 656 -15.88 -15.88 -25.42
C VAL A 656 -14.78 -14.85 -25.66
N ILE A 657 -13.60 -15.30 -26.08
CA ILE A 657 -12.48 -14.43 -26.47
C ILE A 657 -12.38 -14.30 -27.98
N GLY A 658 -11.94 -13.13 -28.42
CA GLY A 658 -11.81 -12.76 -29.83
C GLY A 658 -10.38 -12.84 -30.36
N GLU A 659 -10.15 -12.13 -31.44
CA GLU A 659 -8.85 -12.02 -32.09
C GLU A 659 -7.94 -11.05 -31.37
N VAL A 660 -6.66 -11.40 -31.23
CA VAL A 660 -5.63 -10.58 -30.59
C VAL A 660 -5.08 -9.56 -31.56
N ARG A 661 -5.04 -8.31 -31.17
CA ARG A 661 -4.47 -7.20 -31.94
C ARG A 661 -3.37 -6.50 -31.16
N PHE A 662 -2.44 -5.88 -31.89
CA PHE A 662 -1.32 -5.16 -31.31
C PHE A 662 -1.29 -3.72 -31.80
N TYR A 663 -0.90 -2.80 -30.87
CA TYR A 663 -0.82 -1.38 -31.14
C TYR A 663 0.48 -0.82 -30.63
N ARG A 664 0.94 0.27 -31.25
CA ARG A 664 2.07 1.06 -30.77
C ARG A 664 1.59 2.46 -30.42
N ARG A 665 2.14 3.00 -29.34
CA ARG A 665 1.88 4.38 -28.94
C ARG A 665 2.40 5.38 -29.97
N ARG A 666 1.53 6.33 -30.38
CA ARG A 666 1.87 7.44 -31.27
C ARG A 666 1.26 8.73 -30.70
N GLY A 667 2.10 9.59 -30.11
CA GLY A 667 1.61 10.74 -29.36
C GLY A 667 0.74 10.32 -28.19
N GLU A 668 -0.48 10.83 -28.12
CA GLU A 668 -1.46 10.44 -27.08
C GLU A 668 -2.34 9.25 -27.48
N GLY A 669 -2.25 8.76 -28.71
CA GLY A 669 -3.07 7.66 -29.25
C GLY A 669 -2.30 6.35 -29.45
N TRP A 670 -3.05 5.35 -29.91
CA TRP A 670 -2.54 4.01 -30.25
C TRP A 670 -2.79 3.74 -31.74
N LEU A 671 -1.78 3.25 -32.44
CA LEU A 671 -1.85 2.88 -33.84
C LEU A 671 -1.68 1.36 -33.96
N GLU A 672 -2.62 0.70 -34.66
CA GLU A 672 -2.55 -0.73 -34.95
C GLU A 672 -1.24 -1.09 -35.66
N ARG A 673 -0.66 -2.20 -35.23
CA ARG A 673 0.64 -2.65 -35.72
C ARG A 673 0.53 -4.00 -36.42
N PRO A 674 1.09 -4.15 -37.62
CA PRO A 674 1.22 -5.46 -38.25
C PRO A 674 1.98 -6.44 -37.32
N LEU A 675 1.53 -7.68 -37.28
CA LEU A 675 2.08 -8.73 -36.40
C LEU A 675 3.59 -8.95 -36.64
N GLU A 676 4.04 -8.91 -37.89
CA GLU A 676 5.45 -9.03 -38.27
C GLU A 676 6.34 -7.90 -37.73
N ARG A 677 5.73 -6.79 -37.30
CA ARG A 677 6.44 -5.65 -36.70
C ARG A 677 6.34 -5.63 -35.19
N VAL A 678 5.62 -6.56 -34.57
CA VAL A 678 5.61 -6.74 -33.14
C VAL A 678 6.91 -7.46 -32.76
N PRO A 679 7.64 -7.04 -31.71
CA PRO A 679 8.79 -7.80 -31.22
C PRO A 679 8.38 -9.25 -30.90
N GLU A 680 9.16 -10.20 -31.40
CA GLU A 680 8.83 -11.63 -31.28
C GLU A 680 8.58 -12.05 -29.84
N LEU A 681 9.38 -11.55 -28.91
CA LEU A 681 9.21 -11.84 -27.48
C LEU A 681 7.87 -11.33 -26.94
N MET A 682 7.50 -10.08 -27.30
CA MET A 682 6.20 -9.51 -26.91
C MET A 682 5.03 -10.31 -27.48
N PHE A 683 5.11 -10.71 -28.73
CA PHE A 683 4.09 -11.53 -29.38
C PHE A 683 3.98 -12.89 -28.67
N SER A 684 5.10 -13.62 -28.55
CA SER A 684 5.13 -14.94 -27.92
C SER A 684 4.59 -14.91 -26.49
N GLU A 685 5.02 -13.96 -25.67
CA GLU A 685 4.58 -13.86 -24.29
C GLU A 685 3.11 -13.42 -24.14
N THR A 686 2.62 -12.60 -25.06
CA THR A 686 1.19 -12.26 -25.10
C THR A 686 0.35 -13.48 -25.43
N MET A 687 0.76 -14.26 -26.43
CA MET A 687 0.05 -15.48 -26.82
C MET A 687 0.12 -16.55 -25.73
N ARG A 688 1.25 -16.61 -25.01
CA ARG A 688 1.42 -17.50 -23.84
C ARG A 688 0.45 -17.14 -22.71
N ASP A 689 0.29 -15.86 -22.40
CA ASP A 689 -0.64 -15.42 -21.34
C ASP A 689 -2.08 -15.87 -21.68
N ILE A 690 -2.46 -15.78 -22.95
CA ILE A 690 -3.79 -16.17 -23.42
C ILE A 690 -3.95 -17.70 -23.41
N ASP A 691 -2.94 -18.45 -23.88
CA ASP A 691 -2.99 -19.92 -23.84
C ASP A 691 -3.11 -20.45 -22.40
N LEU A 692 -2.37 -19.87 -21.46
CA LEU A 692 -2.48 -20.23 -20.06
C LEU A 692 -3.86 -19.89 -19.48
N ALA A 693 -4.44 -18.74 -19.87
CA ALA A 693 -5.80 -18.39 -19.48
C ALA A 693 -6.81 -19.39 -20.08
N VAL A 694 -6.68 -19.75 -21.35
CA VAL A 694 -7.52 -20.76 -22.02
C VAL A 694 -7.34 -22.13 -21.35
N GLY A 695 -6.11 -22.56 -21.14
CA GLY A 695 -5.77 -23.87 -20.56
C GLY A 695 -6.33 -24.10 -19.15
N VAL A 696 -6.53 -23.03 -18.37
CA VAL A 696 -7.07 -23.13 -17.00
C VAL A 696 -8.56 -22.81 -16.95
N SER A 697 -9.01 -21.81 -17.69
CA SER A 697 -10.38 -21.31 -17.57
C SER A 697 -11.34 -21.79 -18.65
N SER A 698 -10.89 -22.48 -19.70
CA SER A 698 -11.79 -23.09 -20.68
C SER A 698 -12.79 -24.01 -20.00
N ILE A 699 -14.06 -23.95 -20.39
CA ILE A 699 -15.04 -24.92 -19.92
C ILE A 699 -14.67 -26.37 -20.31
N GLY A 700 -13.90 -26.55 -21.39
CA GLY A 700 -13.38 -27.85 -21.80
C GLY A 700 -12.43 -28.50 -20.80
N THR A 701 -11.84 -27.76 -19.89
CA THR A 701 -10.99 -28.27 -18.80
C THR A 701 -11.76 -28.65 -17.53
N ASP A 702 -13.07 -28.38 -17.49
CA ASP A 702 -13.93 -28.72 -16.35
C ASP A 702 -14.59 -30.10 -16.57
N PRO A 703 -14.15 -31.18 -15.88
CA PRO A 703 -14.72 -32.52 -16.04
C PRO A 703 -16.17 -32.58 -15.53
N ALA A 704 -16.62 -31.62 -14.79
CA ALA A 704 -17.96 -31.55 -14.21
C ALA A 704 -18.90 -30.60 -14.94
N TRP A 705 -18.51 -30.02 -16.09
CA TRP A 705 -19.33 -29.06 -16.80
C TRP A 705 -20.68 -29.65 -17.22
N THR A 706 -21.75 -29.03 -16.75
CA THR A 706 -23.14 -29.39 -17.08
C THR A 706 -23.91 -28.24 -17.73
N GLY A 707 -23.27 -27.11 -17.91
CA GLY A 707 -23.85 -25.89 -18.49
C GLY A 707 -24.01 -25.94 -20.00
N PRO A 708 -24.34 -24.81 -20.64
CA PRO A 708 -24.43 -24.67 -22.11
C PRO A 708 -23.08 -24.97 -22.80
N HIS A 709 -23.08 -24.99 -24.14
CA HIS A 709 -21.88 -25.26 -24.96
C HIS A 709 -21.26 -26.63 -24.79
N ARG A 710 -22.10 -27.70 -24.68
CA ARG A 710 -21.61 -29.09 -24.49
C ARG A 710 -20.84 -29.64 -25.67
N GLU A 711 -21.11 -29.20 -26.87
CA GLU A 711 -20.35 -29.57 -28.06
C GLU A 711 -18.94 -29.01 -27.99
N TYR A 712 -18.80 -27.73 -27.74
CA TYR A 712 -17.51 -27.10 -27.49
C TYR A 712 -16.76 -27.77 -26.33
N TRP A 713 -17.46 -28.11 -25.23
CA TRP A 713 -16.85 -28.81 -24.09
C TRP A 713 -16.21 -30.14 -24.52
N ARG A 714 -16.91 -30.96 -25.36
CA ARG A 714 -16.39 -32.23 -25.84
C ARG A 714 -15.21 -32.04 -26.79
N GLU A 715 -15.34 -31.10 -27.74
CA GLU A 715 -14.31 -30.82 -28.73
C GLU A 715 -13.05 -30.22 -28.10
N SER A 716 -13.19 -29.26 -27.21
CA SER A 716 -12.07 -28.60 -26.53
C SER A 716 -11.45 -29.51 -25.45
N GLY A 717 -12.27 -30.30 -24.73
CA GLY A 717 -11.82 -31.13 -23.64
C GLY A 717 -10.91 -32.31 -24.08
N PHE A 718 -11.04 -32.77 -25.32
CA PHE A 718 -10.30 -33.89 -25.86
C PHE A 718 -9.69 -33.63 -27.25
N GLY A 719 -9.56 -32.36 -27.61
CA GLY A 719 -9.05 -31.91 -28.91
C GLY A 719 -7.53 -31.98 -29.04
N GLU A 720 -7.02 -31.30 -30.06
CA GLU A 720 -5.58 -31.18 -30.30
C GLU A 720 -4.87 -30.45 -29.16
N LEU A 721 -3.60 -30.75 -28.97
CA LEU A 721 -2.80 -30.16 -27.94
C LEU A 721 -2.42 -28.70 -28.29
N THR A 722 -2.64 -27.80 -27.35
CA THR A 722 -2.07 -26.44 -27.40
C THR A 722 -0.56 -26.47 -27.14
N GLU A 723 0.13 -25.33 -27.32
CA GLU A 723 1.58 -25.27 -27.03
C GLU A 723 1.89 -25.56 -25.56
N SER A 724 1.02 -25.10 -24.64
CA SER A 724 1.19 -25.42 -23.22
C SER A 724 1.00 -26.90 -22.93
N ALA A 725 0.08 -27.56 -23.61
CA ALA A 725 -0.13 -28.99 -23.49
C ALA A 725 1.02 -29.79 -24.17
N THR A 726 1.55 -29.29 -25.27
CA THR A 726 2.72 -29.89 -25.95
C THR A 726 3.97 -29.83 -25.08
N THR A 727 4.22 -28.67 -24.45
CA THR A 727 5.32 -28.51 -23.47
C THR A 727 5.13 -29.45 -22.27
N ARG A 728 3.89 -29.63 -21.82
CA ARG A 728 3.54 -30.58 -20.74
C ARG A 728 3.80 -32.03 -21.16
N ARG A 729 3.45 -32.38 -22.40
CA ARG A 729 3.76 -33.68 -22.96
C ARG A 729 5.26 -33.95 -23.00
N ASP A 730 6.06 -32.97 -23.40
CA ASP A 730 7.51 -33.04 -23.43
C ASP A 730 8.10 -33.25 -22.01
N ALA A 731 7.56 -32.53 -21.00
CA ALA A 731 7.92 -32.75 -19.60
C ALA A 731 7.53 -34.19 -19.13
N LEU A 732 6.33 -34.65 -19.46
CA LEU A 732 5.87 -36.02 -19.15
C LEU A 732 6.77 -37.08 -19.78
N ALA A 733 7.20 -36.91 -21.04
CA ALA A 733 8.09 -37.89 -21.70
C ALA A 733 9.39 -38.12 -20.92
N ARG A 734 9.90 -37.06 -20.26
CA ARG A 734 11.11 -37.11 -19.42
C ARG A 734 10.85 -37.66 -18.01
N LEU A 735 9.62 -37.45 -17.50
CA LEU A 735 9.21 -37.87 -16.15
C LEU A 735 8.84 -39.34 -16.08
N LEU A 736 8.09 -39.85 -17.09
CA LEU A 736 7.50 -41.19 -17.06
C LEU A 736 8.50 -42.31 -16.73
N PRO A 737 9.72 -42.35 -17.30
CA PRO A 737 10.70 -43.42 -16.99
C PRO A 737 11.14 -43.45 -15.52
N ARG A 738 10.90 -42.36 -14.77
CA ARG A 738 11.32 -42.18 -13.37
C ARG A 738 10.18 -42.43 -12.37
N LEU A 739 8.98 -42.65 -12.86
CA LEU A 739 7.82 -42.90 -12.00
C LEU A 739 7.77 -44.36 -11.52
N LYS A 740 7.18 -44.56 -10.34
CA LYS A 740 6.94 -45.92 -9.81
C LYS A 740 5.98 -46.76 -10.68
N ILE A 741 5.17 -46.07 -11.50
CA ILE A 741 4.20 -46.64 -12.41
C ILE A 741 4.68 -46.66 -13.87
N ALA A 742 5.99 -46.53 -14.11
CA ALA A 742 6.56 -46.41 -15.46
C ALA A 742 6.16 -47.54 -16.42
N ASP A 743 6.00 -48.74 -15.90
CA ASP A 743 5.57 -49.97 -16.66
C ASP A 743 4.08 -49.97 -16.99
N ARG A 744 3.28 -49.08 -16.39
CA ARG A 744 1.83 -48.96 -16.57
C ARG A 744 1.38 -47.76 -17.37
N VAL A 745 2.30 -46.86 -17.73
CA VAL A 745 1.99 -45.62 -18.41
C VAL A 745 2.77 -45.44 -19.71
N GLU A 746 2.11 -44.94 -20.71
CA GLU A 746 2.73 -44.59 -21.99
C GLU A 746 2.11 -43.31 -22.59
N LEU A 747 2.89 -42.56 -23.39
CA LEU A 747 2.37 -41.43 -24.17
C LEU A 747 1.82 -41.94 -25.50
N ASP A 748 0.54 -41.70 -25.74
CA ASP A 748 -0.16 -42.04 -26.96
C ASP A 748 -0.82 -40.78 -27.56
N GLY A 749 -0.18 -40.19 -28.56
CA GLY A 749 -0.63 -38.93 -29.18
C GLY A 749 -0.85 -37.82 -28.16
N ARG A 750 -2.12 -37.42 -27.98
CA ARG A 750 -2.54 -36.38 -27.04
C ARG A 750 -2.95 -36.89 -25.66
N PHE A 751 -2.77 -38.22 -25.44
CA PHE A 751 -3.14 -38.83 -24.18
C PHE A 751 -1.93 -39.42 -23.45
N LEU A 752 -2.05 -39.48 -22.14
CA LEU A 752 -1.30 -40.35 -21.27
C LEU A 752 -2.17 -41.60 -21.04
N ARG A 753 -1.78 -42.72 -21.62
CA ARG A 753 -2.45 -43.99 -21.46
C ARG A 753 -1.98 -44.64 -20.17
N VAL A 754 -2.92 -45.10 -19.34
CA VAL A 754 -2.67 -45.72 -18.03
C VAL A 754 -3.33 -47.09 -18.00
N ARG A 755 -2.55 -48.10 -17.76
CA ARG A 755 -3.05 -49.47 -17.62
C ARG A 755 -3.30 -49.80 -16.15
N GLY A 756 -4.57 -49.82 -15.77
CA GLY A 756 -5.04 -50.31 -14.46
C GLY A 756 -5.12 -51.85 -14.45
N GLU A 757 -5.65 -52.41 -13.37
CA GLU A 757 -5.98 -53.84 -13.23
C GLU A 757 -7.36 -54.13 -13.81
N LEU A 758 -8.30 -53.19 -13.72
CA LEU A 758 -9.68 -53.35 -14.18
C LEU A 758 -9.87 -52.89 -15.62
N ARG A 759 -9.33 -51.69 -15.92
CA ARG A 759 -9.49 -51.03 -17.23
C ARG A 759 -8.21 -50.32 -17.66
N THR A 760 -8.19 -49.90 -18.93
CA THR A 760 -7.20 -48.96 -19.46
C THR A 760 -7.83 -47.59 -19.61
N TYR A 761 -7.09 -46.55 -19.25
CA TYR A 761 -7.54 -45.20 -19.22
C TYR A 761 -6.69 -44.33 -20.14
N LYS A 762 -7.31 -43.32 -20.73
CA LYS A 762 -6.65 -42.26 -21.51
C LYS A 762 -6.85 -40.91 -20.84
N ILE A 763 -5.80 -40.34 -20.28
CA ILE A 763 -5.83 -39.03 -19.67
C ILE A 763 -5.39 -38.00 -20.72
N HIS A 764 -6.26 -37.07 -21.08
CA HIS A 764 -5.94 -36.01 -22.04
C HIS A 764 -4.93 -35.02 -21.46
N ILE A 765 -3.81 -34.81 -22.14
CA ILE A 765 -2.69 -33.97 -21.64
C ILE A 765 -3.06 -32.48 -21.56
N GLY A 766 -3.98 -32.00 -22.38
CA GLY A 766 -4.45 -30.62 -22.40
C GLY A 766 -5.42 -30.28 -21.26
N SER A 767 -6.40 -31.15 -20.97
CA SER A 767 -7.49 -30.89 -20.04
C SER A 767 -7.44 -31.73 -18.76
N ALA A 768 -6.59 -32.74 -18.69
CA ALA A 768 -6.62 -33.80 -17.68
C ALA A 768 -7.96 -34.59 -17.63
N GLY A 769 -8.80 -34.46 -18.67
CA GLY A 769 -10.00 -35.33 -18.86
C GLY A 769 -9.63 -36.77 -19.02
N VAL A 770 -10.47 -37.69 -18.52
CA VAL A 770 -10.19 -39.15 -18.55
C VAL A 770 -11.24 -39.85 -19.38
N LEU A 771 -10.78 -40.70 -20.29
CA LEU A 771 -11.61 -41.65 -21.04
C LEU A 771 -11.24 -43.08 -20.66
N MET A 772 -12.22 -43.99 -20.67
CA MET A 772 -12.03 -45.42 -20.41
C MET A 772 -12.10 -46.20 -21.72
N GLU A 773 -11.12 -47.07 -21.96
CA GLU A 773 -11.20 -48.00 -23.06
C GLU A 773 -12.13 -49.20 -22.71
N PRO A 774 -12.81 -49.84 -23.72
CA PRO A 774 -12.64 -49.59 -25.16
C PRO A 774 -13.55 -48.53 -25.75
N ASP A 775 -14.56 -48.05 -25.03
CA ASP A 775 -15.68 -47.27 -25.59
C ASP A 775 -15.46 -45.77 -25.56
N ASP A 776 -14.31 -45.33 -25.06
CA ASP A 776 -14.01 -43.92 -24.81
C ASP A 776 -15.05 -43.22 -23.89
N ALA A 777 -15.61 -43.99 -22.97
CA ALA A 777 -16.55 -43.50 -21.98
C ALA A 777 -15.83 -42.47 -21.06
N HIS A 778 -16.46 -41.33 -20.84
CA HIS A 778 -15.88 -40.29 -19.98
C HIS A 778 -15.92 -40.70 -18.50
N LEU A 779 -14.76 -40.74 -17.84
CA LEU A 779 -14.66 -40.98 -16.40
C LEU A 779 -14.49 -39.64 -15.65
N ARG A 780 -15.46 -39.31 -14.81
CA ARG A 780 -15.42 -38.09 -13.99
C ARG A 780 -14.59 -38.34 -12.74
N VAL A 781 -13.32 -37.96 -12.78
CA VAL A 781 -12.43 -38.03 -11.62
C VAL A 781 -12.42 -36.65 -10.96
N VAL A 782 -13.03 -36.55 -9.77
CA VAL A 782 -12.92 -35.35 -8.91
C VAL A 782 -11.52 -35.36 -8.28
N GLU A 783 -10.91 -34.19 -8.11
CA GLU A 783 -9.53 -34.07 -7.65
C GLU A 783 -9.26 -34.90 -6.39
N VAL A 784 -8.30 -35.77 -6.49
CA VAL A 784 -7.74 -36.48 -5.34
C VAL A 784 -6.52 -35.69 -4.89
N PRO A 785 -6.38 -35.40 -3.58
CA PRO A 785 -5.17 -34.77 -3.07
C PRO A 785 -3.97 -35.66 -3.48
N ALA A 786 -3.13 -35.09 -4.34
CA ALA A 786 -1.97 -35.84 -4.83
C ALA A 786 -1.05 -36.25 -3.68
N PRO A 787 -0.39 -37.38 -3.78
CA PRO A 787 0.87 -37.61 -3.12
C PRO A 787 1.95 -36.72 -3.77
N ALA A 788 1.74 -35.41 -3.75
CA ALA A 788 2.59 -34.39 -4.39
C ALA A 788 4.03 -34.38 -3.87
N ALA A 789 4.30 -35.05 -2.77
CA ALA A 789 5.62 -35.08 -2.15
C ALA A 789 6.63 -36.06 -2.82
N SER A 790 6.22 -36.85 -3.79
CA SER A 790 7.07 -37.94 -4.34
C SER A 790 7.53 -37.76 -5.80
N VAL A 791 6.99 -36.79 -6.53
CA VAL A 791 7.35 -36.59 -7.95
C VAL A 791 8.08 -35.26 -8.10
N PHE A 792 9.32 -35.33 -8.60
CA PHE A 792 10.06 -34.12 -8.98
C PHE A 792 9.39 -33.46 -10.17
N LEU A 793 9.12 -32.14 -10.06
CA LEU A 793 8.73 -31.31 -11.20
C LEU A 793 9.84 -30.26 -11.44
N PRO A 794 10.29 -30.09 -12.71
CA PRO A 794 11.42 -29.22 -13.03
C PRO A 794 11.11 -27.70 -12.89
N PHE A 795 9.85 -27.35 -12.65
CA PHE A 795 9.39 -25.99 -12.45
C PHE A 795 8.21 -25.96 -11.47
N GLU A 796 7.95 -24.82 -10.90
CA GLU A 796 6.76 -24.54 -10.08
C GLU A 796 5.57 -24.15 -10.98
N GLU A 797 4.33 -24.43 -10.52
CA GLU A 797 3.06 -23.90 -11.10
C GLU A 797 2.54 -24.55 -12.40
N ASP A 798 2.59 -25.87 -12.56
CA ASP A 798 1.70 -26.52 -13.52
C ASP A 798 0.70 -27.45 -12.80
N GLY A 799 -0.44 -26.89 -12.40
CA GLY A 799 -1.50 -27.61 -11.71
C GLY A 799 -2.07 -28.75 -12.55
N LEU A 800 -2.14 -28.60 -13.88
CA LEU A 800 -2.62 -29.66 -14.78
C LEU A 800 -1.64 -30.80 -14.88
N LEU A 801 -0.32 -30.56 -14.93
CA LEU A 801 0.67 -31.62 -14.90
C LEU A 801 0.57 -32.43 -13.60
N ALA A 802 0.42 -31.75 -12.48
CA ALA A 802 0.23 -32.38 -11.18
C ALA A 802 -1.07 -33.22 -11.16
N ALA A 803 -2.17 -32.66 -11.69
CA ALA A 803 -3.45 -33.39 -11.80
C ALA A 803 -3.37 -34.64 -12.69
N ILE A 804 -2.69 -34.52 -13.84
CA ILE A 804 -2.48 -35.68 -14.74
C ILE A 804 -1.72 -36.79 -14.03
N LEU A 805 -0.61 -36.45 -13.36
CA LEU A 805 0.19 -37.44 -12.63
C LEU A 805 -0.59 -38.03 -11.46
N SER A 806 -1.35 -37.27 -10.73
CA SER A 806 -2.21 -37.73 -9.64
C SER A 806 -3.26 -38.73 -10.12
N LYS A 807 -3.94 -38.42 -11.23
CA LYS A 807 -4.90 -39.30 -11.87
C LYS A 807 -4.22 -40.57 -12.40
N ALA A 808 -3.02 -40.44 -12.97
CA ALA A 808 -2.26 -41.62 -13.44
C ALA A 808 -1.92 -42.59 -12.30
N TYR A 809 -1.46 -42.06 -11.15
CA TYR A 809 -1.20 -42.90 -9.98
C TYR A 809 -2.47 -43.56 -9.44
N LEU A 810 -3.57 -42.81 -9.35
CA LEU A 810 -4.85 -43.34 -8.89
C LEU A 810 -5.35 -44.46 -9.79
N LEU A 811 -5.34 -44.24 -11.11
CA LEU A 811 -5.90 -45.16 -12.11
C LEU A 811 -4.98 -46.36 -12.42
N ALA A 812 -3.69 -46.25 -12.14
CA ALA A 812 -2.76 -47.36 -12.21
C ALA A 812 -3.03 -48.45 -11.14
N ASP A 813 -3.68 -48.07 -10.05
CA ASP A 813 -4.09 -48.95 -8.94
C ASP A 813 -5.61 -48.86 -8.73
N ASP A 814 -6.38 -49.12 -9.81
CA ASP A 814 -7.83 -48.92 -9.86
C ASP A 814 -8.63 -49.85 -8.94
N ILE A 815 -8.05 -50.99 -8.56
CA ILE A 815 -8.62 -51.90 -7.55
C ILE A 815 -8.62 -51.26 -6.14
N ALA A 816 -7.64 -50.44 -5.83
CA ALA A 816 -7.55 -49.80 -4.53
C ALA A 816 -8.48 -48.58 -4.37
N ILE A 817 -9.22 -48.22 -5.43
CA ILE A 817 -10.15 -47.09 -5.39
C ILE A 817 -11.35 -47.42 -4.50
N THR A 818 -11.55 -46.63 -3.45
CA THR A 818 -12.68 -46.78 -2.49
C THR A 818 -13.81 -45.80 -2.72
N ASP A 819 -13.65 -44.83 -3.60
CA ASP A 819 -14.66 -43.82 -3.92
C ASP A 819 -15.80 -44.46 -4.72
N GLU A 820 -16.99 -44.54 -4.10
CA GLU A 820 -18.17 -45.17 -4.70
C GLU A 820 -18.57 -44.52 -6.04
N SER A 821 -18.36 -43.22 -6.18
CA SER A 821 -18.69 -42.49 -7.41
C SER A 821 -17.80 -42.91 -8.59
N LEU A 822 -16.53 -43.20 -8.32
CA LEU A 822 -15.56 -43.66 -9.33
C LEU A 822 -15.76 -45.16 -9.61
N THR A 823 -15.89 -45.99 -8.58
CA THR A 823 -16.07 -47.45 -8.74
C THR A 823 -17.33 -47.75 -9.52
N HIS A 824 -18.45 -47.08 -9.27
CA HIS A 824 -19.67 -47.22 -10.06
C HIS A 824 -19.46 -46.94 -11.54
N GLN A 825 -18.72 -45.90 -11.90
CA GLN A 825 -18.41 -45.56 -13.30
C GLN A 825 -17.44 -46.58 -13.95
N ILE A 826 -16.49 -47.10 -13.19
CA ILE A 826 -15.50 -48.07 -13.71
C ILE A 826 -16.16 -49.42 -13.99
N TRP A 827 -17.13 -49.83 -13.17
CA TRP A 827 -17.82 -51.11 -13.30
C TRP A 827 -19.05 -51.05 -14.22
N SER A 828 -19.59 -49.86 -14.52
CA SER A 828 -20.67 -49.66 -15.48
C SER A 828 -20.13 -49.75 -16.94
#